data_1208664aac11f6ab4fbe75f9ef04e3d1
#
_entry.id   1208664aac11f6ab4fbe75f9ef04e3d1
#
_cell.length_a   1.000
_cell.length_b   1.000
_cell.length_c   1.000
_cell.angle_alpha   90.00
_cell.angle_beta   90.00
_cell.angle_gamma   90.00
#
_symmetry.space_group_name_H-M   'P 1'
#
loop_
_entity.id
_entity.type
_entity.pdbx_description
1 polymer ?
#
loop_
_entity_poly.entity_id
_entity_poly.type
_entity_poly.pdbx_seq_one_letter_code
_entity_poly.pdbx_strand_id
1 'polypeptide(L)'
;MANAPSPGQMPSRAATRGGGRGRGQGGPGGGRGRGHGGPGGPGGFGGPGGGFRGRGGRRGGTAGAFGRPGGAPGRGRKSKRQKRNEYEEMHAPNVVGGVRLPDGGGKTVRLRQGATLSDLAEKIGTEASSLVQALFNLGEMVTATQSVSEDTLQLLGAEINYEVQIVSPEDEDRELLESFDLQFGEDEGGEEALEQRPPVVSVMGHVDHGKTRLLDSIRNANVGRGEAGGITQGIGAYQTEVTLDGEPRKITFLDTPGHEAFTAMRARGAKSTDLAILVVAADDGVMPQTVEAINHAKAADLPIVVAVNKVDKPEAQPDKIRGQLTEYELVPEEYGGDTMFIDISAKNGTGIDELLEAVLLTADASLELTANPDMDAQGLSIEAHLDRGRGPVSTVIVQRGTLRVGDSIVVGGNFGRVRRMIDEWGNDVEEAGPSCPVQVQGLNGVPGPGDNLLVVEDDRVARQIAAQRDARQRAAMQARKKKRVSLENLDQALKETNTLNLILKGDNAGSVEALEEALLKIEVDDEVDVNIIDRGVGAVTQTNVSLAAASDAVIVAFNVRSEGKATEEANEEGVEIRYYSVIYQVIEDVEAALKGMLKPVYEERDLGAAEIRQIFKASAVGLIAGCMVTTGSVKRGAKLRLVRDGNVITPDATITSLRREKDDVTEVAKGYECGMVLSYPDIQVGDEIQAYEMVEVPRT
;
A
#
# COMPACT_ATOMS: atom_id res chain seq x y z
N MET A 1 47.61 -1.72 -43.10
CA MET A 1 48.14 -2.99 -43.65
C MET A 1 48.03 -4.07 -42.58
N ALA A 2 47.23 -5.00 -42.86
CA ALA A 2 47.18 -6.43 -42.55
C ALA A 2 46.93 -6.82 -41.07
N ASN A 3 46.12 -7.71 -40.64
CA ASN A 3 45.08 -8.59 -41.27
C ASN A 3 44.32 -9.20 -40.09
N ALA A 4 43.02 -9.23 -40.17
CA ALA A 4 42.18 -10.13 -39.36
C ALA A 4 42.32 -11.58 -39.90
N PRO A 5 42.00 -12.60 -39.10
CA PRO A 5 41.34 -13.77 -39.65
C PRO A 5 39.99 -14.07 -39.01
N SER A 6 39.09 -14.44 -39.89
CA SER A 6 37.72 -14.93 -39.67
C SER A 6 37.69 -16.42 -39.26
N PRO A 7 36.47 -16.93 -38.90
CA PRO A 7 36.25 -18.10 -38.06
C PRO A 7 36.10 -19.39 -38.88
N GLY A 8 36.28 -20.51 -38.21
CA GLY A 8 35.84 -21.81 -38.76
C GLY A 8 36.61 -23.00 -38.22
N GLN A 9 35.96 -23.79 -37.47
CA GLN A 9 35.74 -25.22 -37.63
C GLN A 9 35.62 -25.98 -36.32
N MET A 10 34.47 -26.55 -36.13
CA MET A 10 34.26 -27.71 -35.26
C MET A 10 35.03 -28.91 -35.74
N PRO A 11 35.31 -29.90 -34.89
CA PRO A 11 35.15 -31.30 -35.29
C PRO A 11 34.16 -32.07 -34.41
N SER A 12 33.45 -32.91 -35.14
CA SER A 12 32.45 -33.87 -34.72
C SER A 12 33.03 -35.14 -34.09
N ARG A 13 32.24 -35.72 -33.19
CA ARG A 13 32.02 -37.15 -32.89
C ARG A 13 33.16 -38.14 -33.05
N ALA A 14 33.40 -38.90 -31.98
CA ALA A 14 33.67 -40.31 -32.10
C ALA A 14 33.05 -41.07 -30.89
N ALA A 15 32.23 -42.03 -31.26
CA ALA A 15 31.66 -43.04 -30.39
C ALA A 15 32.65 -44.18 -30.19
N THR A 16 32.71 -44.75 -29.01
CA THR A 16 33.20 -46.13 -28.84
C THR A 16 32.36 -46.88 -27.80
N ARG A 17 31.90 -47.99 -28.28
CA ARG A 17 31.17 -49.09 -27.63
C ARG A 17 32.11 -49.97 -26.77
N GLY A 18 31.48 -50.67 -25.83
CA GLY A 18 31.95 -51.89 -25.18
C GLY A 18 31.52 -51.92 -23.73
N GLY A 19 30.70 -52.75 -23.22
CA GLY A 19 30.38 -54.17 -23.48
C GLY A 19 30.69 -54.93 -22.19
N GLY A 20 29.67 -55.53 -21.53
CA GLY A 20 29.93 -56.42 -20.39
C GLY A 20 28.70 -56.57 -19.50
N ARG A 21 27.90 -57.38 -19.79
CA ARG A 21 27.10 -58.53 -19.33
C ARG A 21 27.46 -59.00 -17.89
N GLY A 22 26.46 -59.12 -17.04
CA GLY A 22 26.46 -59.88 -15.79
C GLY A 22 25.01 -60.08 -15.31
N ARG A 23 24.50 -61.28 -15.59
CA ARG A 23 23.22 -61.85 -15.14
C ARG A 23 23.29 -62.28 -13.68
N GLY A 24 22.11 -62.26 -13.01
CA GLY A 24 21.79 -62.99 -11.79
C GLY A 24 20.44 -62.50 -11.32
N GLN A 25 19.47 -63.00 -11.63
CA GLN A 25 18.42 -64.02 -11.40
C GLN A 25 18.31 -64.37 -9.88
N GLY A 26 17.11 -64.17 -9.28
CA GLY A 26 16.72 -64.71 -7.98
C GLY A 26 15.48 -63.99 -7.41
N GLY A 27 14.30 -64.40 -7.79
CA GLY A 27 13.13 -64.33 -6.90
C GLY A 27 12.78 -65.75 -6.48
N PRO A 28 11.63 -66.06 -5.91
CA PRO A 28 10.66 -65.35 -5.09
C PRO A 28 10.33 -66.15 -3.77
N GLY A 29 9.58 -65.60 -2.90
CA GLY A 29 8.98 -66.34 -1.79
C GLY A 29 8.40 -65.32 -0.82
N GLY A 30 7.20 -65.17 -0.60
CA GLY A 30 6.13 -66.16 -0.31
C GLY A 30 5.97 -66.21 1.21
N GLY A 31 4.96 -65.53 1.73
CA GLY A 31 4.69 -65.62 3.14
C GLY A 31 3.42 -64.84 3.52
N ARG A 32 2.31 -65.48 3.32
CA ARG A 32 0.99 -65.12 3.86
C ARG A 32 1.00 -65.12 5.38
N GLY A 33 0.41 -64.12 6.01
CA GLY A 33 0.05 -64.13 7.44
C GLY A 33 -1.22 -63.28 7.63
N ARG A 34 -2.35 -63.93 7.58
CA ARG A 34 -3.68 -63.42 8.02
C ARG A 34 -3.71 -63.33 9.54
N GLY A 35 -4.35 -62.32 10.09
CA GLY A 35 -4.81 -62.21 11.45
C GLY A 35 -5.64 -60.96 11.58
N HIS A 36 -6.74 -61.08 11.39
CA HIS A 36 -8.09 -60.92 12.01
C HIS A 36 -8.00 -60.45 13.48
N GLY A 37 -8.66 -59.37 13.82
CA GLY A 37 -8.97 -58.96 15.17
C GLY A 37 -9.72 -57.62 15.17
N GLY A 38 -11.00 -57.68 14.93
CA GLY A 38 -11.90 -56.53 15.04
C GLY A 38 -12.35 -56.34 16.51
N PRO A 39 -13.44 -55.65 16.76
CA PRO A 39 -13.52 -54.50 17.65
C PRO A 39 -14.08 -54.86 19.03
N GLY A 40 -13.67 -54.18 20.05
CA GLY A 40 -14.19 -54.26 21.40
C GLY A 40 -14.58 -52.91 21.94
N GLY A 41 -15.83 -52.55 21.82
CA GLY A 41 -16.46 -51.65 22.77
C GLY A 41 -17.07 -52.52 23.88
N PRO A 42 -17.98 -52.04 24.71
CA PRO A 42 -17.83 -51.27 25.91
C PRO A 42 -18.28 -52.06 27.14
N GLY A 43 -17.79 -51.71 28.27
CA GLY A 43 -18.35 -52.26 29.50
C GLY A 43 -18.07 -51.26 30.59
N GLY A 44 -18.93 -50.70 31.27
CA GLY A 44 -20.26 -51.11 31.76
C GLY A 44 -20.16 -51.85 33.03
N PHE A 45 -20.89 -51.36 34.02
CA PHE A 45 -21.25 -51.93 35.30
C PHE A 45 -20.27 -51.64 36.48
N GLY A 46 -20.68 -51.17 37.63
CA GLY A 46 -21.96 -51.28 38.25
C GLY A 46 -22.08 -50.39 39.48
N GLY A 47 -23.24 -49.99 39.75
CA GLY A 47 -23.67 -49.78 41.11
C GLY A 47 -24.02 -51.12 41.73
N PRO A 48 -24.63 -51.22 42.81
CA PRO A 48 -25.65 -50.42 43.43
C PRO A 48 -25.67 -50.40 44.95
N GLY A 49 -26.62 -49.73 45.49
CA GLY A 49 -27.16 -50.04 46.76
C GLY A 49 -26.73 -49.14 47.90
N GLY A 50 -27.54 -48.67 48.65
CA GLY A 50 -28.85 -49.06 49.09
C GLY A 50 -29.38 -47.97 49.99
N GLY A 51 -30.60 -47.78 49.86
CA GLY A 51 -31.38 -46.90 50.70
C GLY A 51 -31.59 -47.46 52.09
N PHE A 52 -31.80 -46.57 53.01
CA PHE A 52 -32.66 -46.85 54.16
C PHE A 52 -33.50 -45.65 54.55
N ARG A 53 -34.77 -45.90 54.47
CA ARG A 53 -35.84 -45.09 55.08
C ARG A 53 -35.72 -45.19 56.58
N GLY A 54 -35.82 -44.11 57.29
CA GLY A 54 -36.03 -44.07 58.72
C GLY A 54 -37.01 -42.96 59.06
N ARG A 55 -38.20 -43.38 59.28
CA ARG A 55 -39.39 -42.64 59.70
C ARG A 55 -39.39 -42.49 61.20
N GLY A 56 -39.79 -41.33 61.74
CA GLY A 56 -40.46 -41.38 63.02
C GLY A 56 -39.82 -40.53 64.13
N GLY A 57 -40.64 -39.68 64.67
CA GLY A 57 -40.66 -39.43 66.05
C GLY A 57 -41.02 -38.03 66.47
N ARG A 58 -42.31 -37.74 66.58
CA ARG A 58 -42.87 -36.68 67.44
C ARG A 58 -42.52 -36.87 68.88
N ARG A 59 -42.29 -35.77 69.58
CA ARG A 59 -42.71 -35.43 70.96
C ARG A 59 -41.89 -34.21 71.39
N GLY A 60 -42.44 -33.04 71.71
CA GLY A 60 -43.44 -32.76 72.69
C GLY A 60 -42.76 -32.52 74.03
N GLY A 61 -42.58 -31.27 74.44
CA GLY A 61 -42.01 -30.91 75.74
C GLY A 61 -41.98 -29.42 75.93
N THR A 62 -42.98 -28.94 76.51
CA THR A 62 -43.40 -27.78 77.34
C THR A 62 -42.31 -26.91 77.96
N ALA A 63 -42.51 -25.63 77.79
CA ALA A 63 -42.47 -24.50 78.71
C ALA A 63 -41.31 -24.41 79.77
N GLY A 64 -40.62 -23.29 79.69
CA GLY A 64 -39.83 -22.73 80.76
C GLY A 64 -39.61 -21.26 80.47
N ALA A 65 -40.48 -20.46 81.02
CA ALA A 65 -40.33 -19.02 81.13
C ALA A 65 -39.24 -18.66 82.13
N PHE A 66 -38.25 -17.88 81.76
CA PHE A 66 -37.61 -16.85 82.52
C PHE A 66 -36.68 -16.05 81.57
N GLY A 67 -36.93 -14.74 81.57
CA GLY A 67 -36.23 -13.79 80.73
C GLY A 67 -34.87 -13.38 81.24
N ARG A 68 -34.07 -12.91 80.32
CA ARG A 68 -33.05 -11.86 80.51
C ARG A 68 -32.86 -11.09 79.18
N PRO A 69 -32.84 -9.75 79.21
CA PRO A 69 -32.63 -8.94 78.04
C PRO A 69 -31.16 -8.62 77.84
N GLY A 70 -30.78 -8.46 76.57
CA GLY A 70 -29.48 -7.91 76.18
C GLY A 70 -28.60 -8.80 75.32
N GLY A 71 -28.85 -8.82 74.06
CA GLY A 71 -27.93 -9.32 73.05
C GLY A 71 -28.09 -8.58 71.74
N ALA A 72 -27.04 -7.85 71.34
CA ALA A 72 -26.97 -7.12 70.12
C ALA A 72 -27.42 -7.97 68.89
N PRO A 73 -28.05 -7.38 67.85
CA PRO A 73 -28.51 -8.11 66.67
C PRO A 73 -27.28 -8.66 65.96
N GLY A 74 -27.16 -9.97 65.94
CA GLY A 74 -26.17 -10.69 65.14
C GLY A 74 -26.41 -10.36 63.66
N ARG A 75 -25.42 -9.79 63.01
CA ARG A 75 -25.38 -9.62 61.59
C ARG A 75 -25.64 -10.99 60.93
N GLY A 76 -26.87 -11.13 60.38
CA GLY A 76 -27.28 -12.32 59.64
C GLY A 76 -26.30 -12.51 58.48
N ARG A 77 -25.69 -13.69 58.38
CA ARG A 77 -24.91 -14.08 57.21
C ARG A 77 -25.84 -14.03 56.00
N LYS A 78 -25.57 -13.07 55.08
CA LYS A 78 -26.28 -12.93 53.80
C LYS A 78 -26.30 -14.28 53.10
N SER A 79 -27.46 -14.69 52.60
CA SER A 79 -27.64 -15.97 51.89
C SER A 79 -26.78 -15.99 50.63
N LYS A 80 -26.36 -17.18 50.16
CA LYS A 80 -25.61 -17.31 48.88
C LYS A 80 -26.35 -16.64 47.73
N ARG A 81 -27.68 -16.61 47.75
CA ARG A 81 -28.52 -15.94 46.75
C ARG A 81 -28.47 -14.42 46.85
N GLN A 82 -28.39 -13.86 48.04
CA GLN A 82 -28.20 -12.42 48.26
C GLN A 82 -26.78 -11.98 47.84
N LYS A 83 -25.76 -12.76 48.14
CA LYS A 83 -24.38 -12.46 47.68
C LYS A 83 -24.27 -12.57 46.16
N ARG A 84 -25.02 -13.47 45.54
CA ARG A 84 -25.05 -13.60 44.09
C ARG A 84 -25.80 -12.45 43.43
N ASN A 85 -26.92 -12.03 43.99
CA ASN A 85 -27.66 -10.84 43.52
C ASN A 85 -26.87 -9.54 43.74
N GLU A 86 -26.15 -9.39 44.86
CA GLU A 86 -25.26 -8.25 45.09
C GLU A 86 -24.06 -8.28 44.11
N TYR A 87 -23.57 -9.46 43.72
CA TYR A 87 -22.51 -9.61 42.71
C TYR A 87 -23.03 -9.34 41.29
N GLU A 88 -24.27 -9.71 41.02
CA GLU A 88 -24.99 -9.44 39.75
C GLU A 88 -25.44 -7.99 39.66
N GLU A 89 -25.76 -7.29 40.79
CA GLU A 89 -26.07 -5.86 40.88
C GLU A 89 -24.82 -4.98 40.77
N MET A 90 -23.63 -5.45 41.17
CA MET A 90 -22.35 -4.75 40.96
C MET A 90 -21.86 -4.78 39.51
N HIS A 91 -22.41 -5.65 38.70
CA HIS A 91 -22.14 -5.80 37.26
C HIS A 91 -23.43 -5.58 36.46
N ALA A 92 -24.24 -4.62 36.87
CA ALA A 92 -25.40 -4.25 36.05
C ALA A 92 -24.88 -3.67 34.71
N PRO A 93 -25.36 -4.15 33.58
CA PRO A 93 -24.92 -3.67 32.28
C PRO A 93 -25.24 -2.17 32.17
N ASN A 94 -24.26 -1.38 31.77
CA ASN A 94 -24.46 0.03 31.46
C ASN A 94 -25.41 0.15 30.27
N VAL A 95 -26.34 1.10 30.33
CA VAL A 95 -27.26 1.41 29.23
C VAL A 95 -26.73 2.66 28.54
N VAL A 96 -25.97 2.43 27.47
CA VAL A 96 -25.45 3.50 26.61
C VAL A 96 -26.33 3.61 25.37
N GLY A 97 -26.87 4.81 25.12
CA GLY A 97 -27.76 5.03 23.97
C GLY A 97 -29.00 4.11 23.94
N GLY A 98 -29.48 3.61 25.07
CA GLY A 98 -30.62 2.66 25.12
C GLY A 98 -30.26 1.19 24.88
N VAL A 99 -29.00 0.87 24.65
CA VAL A 99 -28.48 -0.50 24.46
C VAL A 99 -27.78 -0.99 25.73
N ARG A 100 -28.01 -2.24 26.11
CA ARG A 100 -27.33 -2.83 27.26
C ARG A 100 -25.97 -3.34 26.86
N LEU A 101 -24.92 -2.70 27.34
CA LEU A 101 -23.52 -3.08 27.11
C LEU A 101 -22.86 -3.60 28.40
N PRO A 102 -21.85 -4.48 28.31
CA PRO A 102 -21.12 -4.95 29.47
C PRO A 102 -20.40 -3.79 30.16
N ASP A 103 -20.46 -3.72 31.49
CA ASP A 103 -19.67 -2.76 32.26
C ASP A 103 -18.23 -3.27 32.42
N GLY A 104 -17.27 -2.49 31.98
CA GLY A 104 -15.84 -2.81 32.01
C GLY A 104 -15.23 -2.78 33.41
N GLY A 105 -15.85 -2.07 34.36
CA GLY A 105 -15.31 -1.94 35.70
C GLY A 105 -13.90 -1.35 35.78
N GLY A 106 -13.52 -0.47 34.85
CA GLY A 106 -12.21 0.15 34.76
C GLY A 106 -11.12 -0.77 34.17
N LYS A 107 -11.51 -1.80 33.41
CA LYS A 107 -10.52 -2.67 32.72
C LYS A 107 -9.97 -1.97 31.50
N THR A 108 -8.66 -2.04 31.35
CA THR A 108 -7.97 -1.55 30.15
C THR A 108 -8.17 -2.54 28.98
N VAL A 109 -8.60 -2.02 27.84
CA VAL A 109 -8.72 -2.75 26.56
C VAL A 109 -7.79 -2.11 25.57
N ARG A 110 -6.84 -2.87 25.06
CA ARG A 110 -5.88 -2.40 24.06
C ARG A 110 -6.39 -2.70 22.66
N LEU A 111 -6.46 -1.68 21.83
CA LEU A 111 -6.89 -1.74 20.43
C LEU A 111 -5.78 -1.21 19.53
N ARG A 112 -5.72 -1.71 18.32
CA ARG A 112 -4.80 -1.20 17.30
C ARG A 112 -5.30 0.12 16.72
N GLN A 113 -4.37 0.93 16.25
CA GLN A 113 -4.72 2.10 15.47
C GLN A 113 -5.54 1.69 14.23
N GLY A 114 -6.68 2.36 14.01
CA GLY A 114 -7.62 2.00 12.96
C GLY A 114 -8.49 0.76 13.26
N ALA A 115 -8.59 0.34 14.53
CA ALA A 115 -9.47 -0.75 14.94
C ALA A 115 -10.93 -0.47 14.59
N THR A 116 -11.68 -1.56 14.38
CA THR A 116 -13.10 -1.54 14.06
C THR A 116 -13.94 -1.77 15.30
N LEU A 117 -15.24 -1.45 15.24
CA LEU A 117 -16.16 -1.81 16.32
C LEU A 117 -16.27 -3.32 16.53
N SER A 118 -16.01 -4.11 15.49
CA SER A 118 -15.94 -5.58 15.61
C SER A 118 -14.77 -6.03 16.47
N ASP A 119 -13.61 -5.37 16.37
CA ASP A 119 -12.42 -5.69 17.17
C ASP A 119 -12.65 -5.34 18.65
N LEU A 120 -13.27 -4.17 18.92
CA LEU A 120 -13.67 -3.79 20.26
C LEU A 120 -14.70 -4.77 20.84
N ALA A 121 -15.72 -5.15 20.05
CA ALA A 121 -16.77 -6.07 20.46
C ALA A 121 -16.22 -7.45 20.85
N GLU A 122 -15.27 -7.98 20.09
CA GLU A 122 -14.60 -9.25 20.39
C GLU A 122 -13.84 -9.18 21.72
N LYS A 123 -13.09 -8.09 21.95
CA LYS A 123 -12.30 -7.90 23.18
C LYS A 123 -13.13 -7.71 24.44
N ILE A 124 -14.28 -7.05 24.34
CA ILE A 124 -15.19 -6.84 25.48
C ILE A 124 -16.27 -7.94 25.60
N GLY A 125 -16.31 -8.88 24.66
CA GLY A 125 -17.27 -10.02 24.68
C GLY A 125 -18.72 -9.61 24.40
N THR A 126 -18.94 -8.65 23.48
CA THR A 126 -20.27 -8.19 23.06
C THR A 126 -20.48 -8.37 21.54
N GLU A 127 -21.67 -8.09 21.06
CA GLU A 127 -21.94 -8.09 19.62
C GLU A 127 -21.61 -6.71 19.02
N ALA A 128 -20.95 -6.69 17.85
CA ALA A 128 -20.62 -5.46 17.16
C ALA A 128 -21.86 -4.61 16.81
N SER A 129 -22.98 -5.25 16.51
CA SER A 129 -24.27 -4.61 16.27
C SER A 129 -24.75 -3.74 17.45
N SER A 130 -24.48 -4.17 18.67
CA SER A 130 -24.83 -3.42 19.88
C SER A 130 -24.01 -2.15 20.02
N LEU A 131 -22.71 -2.18 19.66
CA LEU A 131 -21.84 -1.01 19.66
C LEU A 131 -22.20 0.00 18.56
N VAL A 132 -22.51 -0.52 17.36
CA VAL A 132 -23.02 0.32 16.26
C VAL A 132 -24.28 1.05 16.66
N GLN A 133 -25.24 0.36 17.30
CA GLN A 133 -26.49 0.96 17.75
C GLN A 133 -26.25 1.99 18.87
N ALA A 134 -25.30 1.75 19.75
CA ALA A 134 -24.92 2.71 20.79
C ALA A 134 -24.34 3.99 20.18
N LEU A 135 -23.40 3.90 19.23
CA LEU A 135 -22.81 5.04 18.52
C LEU A 135 -23.85 5.78 17.67
N PHE A 136 -24.72 5.06 16.97
CA PHE A 136 -25.81 5.68 16.21
C PHE A 136 -26.72 6.53 17.12
N ASN A 137 -27.03 6.04 18.32
CA ASN A 137 -27.83 6.80 19.29
C ASN A 137 -27.05 7.97 19.93
N LEU A 138 -25.73 7.95 19.90
CA LEU A 138 -24.85 9.07 20.28
C LEU A 138 -24.66 10.10 19.15
N GLY A 139 -25.18 9.81 17.95
CA GLY A 139 -25.16 10.71 16.80
C GLY A 139 -24.06 10.42 15.77
N GLU A 140 -23.30 9.33 15.93
CA GLU A 140 -22.28 8.91 14.98
C GLU A 140 -22.73 7.72 14.15
N MET A 141 -22.67 7.86 12.84
CA MET A 141 -22.98 6.77 11.89
C MET A 141 -21.71 6.03 11.50
N VAL A 142 -21.44 4.91 12.16
CA VAL A 142 -20.28 4.05 11.88
C VAL A 142 -20.75 2.61 11.67
N THR A 143 -20.19 1.92 10.68
CA THR A 143 -20.49 0.49 10.47
C THR A 143 -19.59 -0.38 11.35
N ALA A 144 -20.00 -1.61 11.64
CA ALA A 144 -19.26 -2.55 12.48
C ALA A 144 -17.84 -2.85 12.01
N THR A 145 -17.59 -2.72 10.70
CA THR A 145 -16.31 -3.06 10.03
C THR A 145 -15.53 -1.86 9.54
N GLN A 146 -16.05 -0.66 9.75
CA GLN A 146 -15.37 0.58 9.42
C GLN A 146 -14.34 0.90 10.52
N SER A 147 -13.18 1.41 10.11
CA SER A 147 -12.19 1.98 11.04
C SER A 147 -12.79 3.18 11.76
N VAL A 148 -12.65 3.20 13.07
CA VAL A 148 -13.21 4.23 13.94
C VAL A 148 -12.07 5.12 14.45
N SER A 149 -12.34 6.42 14.62
CA SER A 149 -11.35 7.35 15.16
C SER A 149 -11.00 7.00 16.61
N GLU A 150 -9.78 7.33 17.03
CA GLU A 150 -9.32 7.09 18.40
C GLU A 150 -10.23 7.74 19.45
N ASP A 151 -10.62 8.99 19.19
CA ASP A 151 -11.50 9.75 20.08
C ASP A 151 -12.85 9.06 20.27
N THR A 152 -13.44 8.53 19.18
CA THR A 152 -14.72 7.82 19.24
C THR A 152 -14.59 6.49 19.99
N LEU A 153 -13.50 5.75 19.81
CA LEU A 153 -13.24 4.48 20.53
C LEU A 153 -13.01 4.75 22.02
N GLN A 154 -12.27 5.81 22.37
CA GLN A 154 -12.04 6.22 23.76
C GLN A 154 -13.33 6.72 24.41
N LEU A 155 -14.12 7.53 23.70
CA LEU A 155 -15.42 8.00 24.17
C LEU A 155 -16.38 6.83 24.47
N LEU A 156 -16.50 5.90 23.52
CA LEU A 156 -17.33 4.70 23.69
C LEU A 156 -16.83 3.85 24.86
N GLY A 157 -15.49 3.68 24.97
CA GLY A 157 -14.85 2.99 26.09
C GLY A 157 -15.20 3.61 27.44
N ALA A 158 -15.08 4.93 27.56
CA ALA A 158 -15.40 5.66 28.77
C ALA A 158 -16.89 5.49 29.19
N GLU A 159 -17.82 5.51 28.22
CA GLU A 159 -19.25 5.31 28.44
C GLU A 159 -19.59 3.90 28.96
N ILE A 160 -18.83 2.89 28.56
CA ILE A 160 -18.99 1.50 29.02
C ILE A 160 -18.03 1.13 30.16
N ASN A 161 -17.35 2.12 30.73
CA ASN A 161 -16.42 1.97 31.86
C ASN A 161 -15.22 1.03 31.54
N TYR A 162 -14.74 1.07 30.29
CA TYR A 162 -13.46 0.50 29.85
C TYR A 162 -12.46 1.62 29.56
N GLU A 163 -11.23 1.42 29.93
CA GLU A 163 -10.12 2.26 29.52
C GLU A 163 -9.58 1.73 28.17
N VAL A 164 -9.93 2.41 27.07
CA VAL A 164 -9.46 2.03 25.74
C VAL A 164 -8.10 2.68 25.51
N GLN A 165 -7.06 1.86 25.36
CA GLN A 165 -5.72 2.25 24.96
C GLN A 165 -5.50 1.87 23.51
N ILE A 166 -5.14 2.85 22.68
CA ILE A 166 -4.80 2.61 21.30
C ILE A 166 -3.30 2.39 21.22
N VAL A 167 -2.92 1.25 20.66
CA VAL A 167 -1.54 0.80 20.56
C VAL A 167 -1.09 1.02 19.13
N SER A 168 0.02 1.72 18.94
CA SER A 168 0.64 1.87 17.63
C SER A 168 1.24 0.52 17.14
N PRO A 169 1.45 0.33 15.84
CA PRO A 169 2.16 -0.85 15.35
C PRO A 169 3.57 -0.99 15.93
N GLU A 170 4.20 0.13 16.25
CA GLU A 170 5.53 0.19 16.87
C GLU A 170 5.50 -0.29 18.32
N ASP A 171 4.49 0.12 19.09
CA ASP A 171 4.30 -0.35 20.46
C ASP A 171 3.94 -1.84 20.53
N GLU A 172 3.13 -2.34 19.59
CA GLU A 172 2.84 -3.77 19.47
C GLU A 172 4.11 -4.58 19.16
N ASP A 173 5.01 -4.02 18.34
CA ASP A 173 6.28 -4.69 18.01
C ASP A 173 7.21 -4.65 19.22
N ARG A 174 7.26 -3.54 19.97
CA ARG A 174 8.00 -3.42 21.22
C ARG A 174 7.54 -4.47 22.25
N GLU A 175 6.23 -4.60 22.48
CA GLU A 175 5.68 -5.64 23.38
C GLU A 175 6.03 -7.06 22.90
N LEU A 176 6.07 -7.28 21.58
CA LEU A 176 6.52 -8.56 21.04
C LEU A 176 7.97 -8.84 21.39
N LEU A 177 8.87 -7.87 21.18
CA LEU A 177 10.29 -8.02 21.45
C LEU A 177 10.56 -8.19 22.94
N GLU A 178 9.91 -7.41 23.80
CA GLU A 178 9.98 -7.56 25.26
C GLU A 178 9.59 -8.98 25.74
N SER A 179 8.65 -9.65 25.04
CA SER A 179 8.27 -11.03 25.34
C SER A 179 9.39 -12.06 25.08
N PHE A 180 10.43 -11.66 24.38
CA PHE A 180 11.64 -12.42 24.10
C PHE A 180 12.88 -11.86 24.84
N ASP A 181 12.67 -10.95 25.78
CA ASP A 181 13.74 -10.21 26.49
C ASP A 181 14.65 -9.39 25.54
N LEU A 182 14.08 -8.90 24.43
CA LEU A 182 14.76 -8.06 23.44
C LEU A 182 14.23 -6.63 23.52
N GLN A 183 15.13 -5.66 23.39
CA GLN A 183 14.80 -4.24 23.31
C GLN A 183 15.28 -3.67 21.98
N PHE A 184 14.51 -2.76 21.40
CA PHE A 184 14.89 -2.08 20.16
C PHE A 184 14.92 -0.56 20.40
N GLY A 185 16.00 0.08 19.94
CA GLY A 185 16.15 1.52 20.02
C GLY A 185 16.84 2.03 21.29
N GLU A 186 17.33 1.15 22.16
CA GLU A 186 18.08 1.50 23.35
C GLU A 186 19.52 0.93 23.26
N ASP A 187 20.50 1.69 23.76
CA ASP A 187 21.89 1.24 23.83
C ASP A 187 22.12 0.49 25.13
N GLU A 188 22.75 -0.68 25.03
CA GLU A 188 23.13 -1.47 26.19
C GLU A 188 24.48 -0.98 26.76
N GLY A 189 24.74 -1.20 28.06
CA GLY A 189 26.05 -0.99 28.69
C GLY A 189 26.30 0.38 29.33
N GLY A 190 25.32 1.34 29.20
CA GLY A 190 25.42 2.67 29.81
C GLY A 190 26.31 3.66 29.03
N GLU A 191 26.44 4.89 29.55
CA GLU A 191 27.12 6.00 28.88
C GLU A 191 28.62 5.75 28.57
N GLU A 192 29.29 4.88 29.35
CA GLU A 192 30.70 4.56 29.15
C GLU A 192 30.97 3.68 27.91
N ALA A 193 29.92 3.02 27.38
CA ALA A 193 30.01 2.16 26.21
C ALA A 193 29.67 2.88 24.90
N LEU A 194 29.26 4.14 24.98
CA LEU A 194 28.86 4.92 23.81
C LEU A 194 30.07 5.52 23.10
N GLU A 195 30.16 5.27 21.80
CA GLU A 195 31.14 5.86 20.91
C GLU A 195 30.46 6.79 19.90
N GLN A 196 31.17 7.81 19.41
CA GLN A 196 30.67 8.71 18.39
C GLN A 196 30.54 7.95 17.06
N ARG A 197 29.34 7.99 16.46
CA ARG A 197 29.05 7.38 15.16
C ARG A 197 29.00 8.41 14.04
N PRO A 198 29.27 8.02 12.79
CA PRO A 198 29.09 8.87 11.63
C PRO A 198 27.64 9.36 11.50
N PRO A 199 27.41 10.62 11.06
CA PRO A 199 26.08 11.09 10.71
C PRO A 199 25.55 10.35 9.47
N VAL A 200 24.26 10.02 9.50
CA VAL A 200 23.52 9.50 8.36
C VAL A 200 22.71 10.64 7.74
N VAL A 201 22.96 10.96 6.49
CA VAL A 201 22.47 12.17 5.83
C VAL A 201 21.60 11.82 4.62
N SER A 202 20.36 12.31 4.58
CA SER A 202 19.51 12.19 3.40
C SER A 202 19.72 13.36 2.44
N VAL A 203 19.72 13.09 1.13
CA VAL A 203 19.80 14.12 0.09
C VAL A 203 18.45 14.25 -0.58
N MET A 204 17.82 15.41 -0.42
CA MET A 204 16.45 15.70 -0.84
C MET A 204 16.38 16.92 -1.77
N GLY A 205 15.26 17.09 -2.44
CA GLY A 205 14.98 18.23 -3.32
C GLY A 205 14.29 17.82 -4.60
N HIS A 206 14.02 18.79 -5.46
CA HIS A 206 13.28 18.60 -6.71
C HIS A 206 14.05 17.75 -7.74
N VAL A 207 13.32 17.16 -8.71
CA VAL A 207 13.91 16.53 -9.89
C VAL A 207 14.75 17.58 -10.64
N ASP A 208 15.85 17.17 -11.29
CA ASP A 208 16.77 18.04 -12.05
C ASP A 208 17.49 19.12 -11.26
N HIS A 209 17.34 19.24 -9.94
CA HIS A 209 18.13 20.12 -9.10
C HIS A 209 19.58 19.63 -8.90
N GLY A 210 19.88 18.43 -9.37
CA GLY A 210 21.24 17.88 -9.42
C GLY A 210 21.67 17.08 -8.20
N LYS A 211 20.74 16.47 -7.46
CA LYS A 211 21.03 15.57 -6.32
C LYS A 211 21.99 14.45 -6.70
N THR A 212 21.61 13.61 -7.66
CA THR A 212 22.45 12.50 -8.14
C THR A 212 23.80 12.97 -8.65
N ARG A 213 23.84 14.15 -9.29
CA ARG A 213 25.11 14.74 -9.74
C ARG A 213 26.01 15.18 -8.58
N LEU A 214 25.42 15.74 -7.52
CA LEU A 214 26.13 16.10 -6.29
C LEU A 214 26.74 14.85 -5.64
N LEU A 215 25.92 13.81 -5.49
CA LEU A 215 26.35 12.55 -4.91
C LEU A 215 27.42 11.84 -5.75
N ASP A 216 27.30 11.86 -7.08
CA ASP A 216 28.33 11.38 -7.99
C ASP A 216 29.66 12.13 -7.81
N SER A 217 29.58 13.45 -7.60
CA SER A 217 30.78 14.28 -7.36
C SER A 217 31.43 13.97 -6.01
N ILE A 218 30.64 13.75 -4.97
CA ILE A 218 31.15 13.36 -3.64
C ILE A 218 31.81 11.97 -3.69
N ARG A 219 31.22 11.02 -4.43
CA ARG A 219 31.76 9.65 -4.60
C ARG A 219 32.92 9.57 -5.60
N ASN A 220 33.17 10.58 -6.39
CA ASN A 220 34.02 10.50 -7.59
C ASN A 220 33.57 9.39 -8.56
N ALA A 221 32.28 9.20 -8.73
CA ALA A 221 31.64 8.15 -9.53
C ALA A 221 30.68 8.75 -10.60
N ASN A 222 30.10 7.91 -11.43
CA ASN A 222 29.12 8.31 -12.45
C ASN A 222 27.93 7.34 -12.45
N VAL A 223 27.26 7.20 -11.34
CA VAL A 223 26.10 6.28 -11.17
C VAL A 223 24.90 6.76 -11.97
N GLY A 224 24.61 8.07 -11.96
CA GLY A 224 23.48 8.67 -12.66
C GLY A 224 23.47 8.45 -14.19
N ARG A 225 24.60 8.11 -14.81
CA ARG A 225 24.64 7.76 -16.23
C ARG A 225 24.17 6.34 -16.54
N GLY A 226 24.12 5.48 -15.52
CA GLY A 226 23.69 4.09 -15.65
C GLY A 226 22.20 3.89 -15.37
N GLU A 227 21.53 4.88 -14.79
CA GLU A 227 20.12 4.80 -14.42
C GLU A 227 19.18 5.03 -15.62
N ALA A 228 18.11 4.26 -15.68
CA ALA A 228 17.10 4.40 -16.72
C ALA A 228 16.41 5.77 -16.66
N GLY A 229 16.43 6.50 -17.78
CA GLY A 229 15.89 7.87 -17.82
C GLY A 229 16.78 8.93 -17.18
N GLY A 230 17.94 8.56 -16.61
CA GLY A 230 18.86 9.50 -15.92
C GLY A 230 18.32 10.05 -14.60
N ILE A 231 17.35 9.37 -14.01
CA ILE A 231 16.72 9.73 -12.73
C ILE A 231 16.88 8.58 -11.72
N THR A 232 17.17 8.93 -10.47
CA THR A 232 17.21 7.95 -9.36
C THR A 232 15.80 7.48 -9.04
N GLN A 233 15.58 6.15 -9.06
CA GLN A 233 14.30 5.51 -8.81
C GLN A 233 14.34 4.54 -7.61
N GLY A 234 15.50 4.33 -6.99
CA GLY A 234 15.70 3.54 -5.78
C GLY A 234 16.44 4.33 -4.71
N ILE A 235 16.51 3.82 -3.49
CA ILE A 235 17.31 4.44 -2.42
C ILE A 235 18.71 3.85 -2.46
N GLY A 236 19.71 4.70 -2.70
CA GLY A 236 21.12 4.34 -2.59
C GLY A 236 21.70 4.73 -1.24
N ALA A 237 22.53 3.86 -0.66
CA ALA A 237 23.27 4.18 0.57
C ALA A 237 24.77 3.97 0.37
N TYR A 238 25.58 4.91 0.81
CA TYR A 238 27.04 4.80 0.75
C TYR A 238 27.72 5.67 1.81
N GLN A 239 28.94 5.31 2.17
CA GLN A 239 29.76 6.03 3.14
C GLN A 239 30.94 6.68 2.45
N THR A 240 31.28 7.91 2.82
CA THR A 240 32.48 8.62 2.35
C THR A 240 33.29 9.13 3.52
N GLU A 241 34.60 9.29 3.30
CA GLU A 241 35.51 9.85 4.27
C GLU A 241 35.83 11.29 3.89
N VAL A 242 35.74 12.19 4.85
CA VAL A 242 36.00 13.63 4.73
C VAL A 242 37.04 14.05 5.77
N THR A 243 37.96 14.91 5.40
CA THR A 243 38.95 15.43 6.36
C THR A 243 38.45 16.76 6.92
N LEU A 244 38.16 16.79 8.23
CA LEU A 244 37.81 18.02 8.96
C LEU A 244 38.89 18.29 9.99
N ASP A 245 39.43 19.50 10.00
CA ASP A 245 40.53 19.93 10.90
C ASP A 245 41.76 18.98 10.92
N GLY A 246 41.96 18.25 9.81
CA GLY A 246 43.06 17.30 9.64
C GLY A 246 42.78 15.90 10.18
N GLU A 247 41.59 15.65 10.70
CA GLU A 247 41.14 14.33 11.12
C GLU A 247 40.15 13.71 10.12
N PRO A 248 40.29 12.43 9.77
CA PRO A 248 39.35 11.76 8.88
C PRO A 248 38.01 11.48 9.61
N ARG A 249 36.92 11.96 9.08
CA ARG A 249 35.54 11.75 9.57
C ARG A 249 34.72 11.06 8.47
N LYS A 250 33.81 10.18 8.85
CA LYS A 250 32.93 9.50 7.91
C LYS A 250 31.55 10.12 7.91
N ILE A 251 30.91 10.13 6.74
CA ILE A 251 29.52 10.55 6.55
C ILE A 251 28.84 9.45 5.72
N THR A 252 27.66 9.02 6.15
CA THR A 252 26.84 8.09 5.38
C THR A 252 25.72 8.84 4.67
N PHE A 253 25.63 8.70 3.35
CA PHE A 253 24.63 9.35 2.52
C PHE A 253 23.53 8.37 2.11
N LEU A 254 22.29 8.87 2.13
CA LEU A 254 21.12 8.24 1.54
C LEU A 254 20.63 9.07 0.35
N ASP A 255 20.71 8.52 -0.85
CA ASP A 255 20.14 9.11 -2.05
C ASP A 255 18.65 8.77 -2.12
N THR A 256 17.80 9.79 -2.19
CA THR A 256 16.34 9.60 -2.29
C THR A 256 15.82 10.11 -3.63
N PRO A 257 14.90 9.37 -4.30
CA PRO A 257 14.28 9.82 -5.53
C PRO A 257 13.57 11.16 -5.35
N GLY A 258 13.73 12.07 -6.32
CA GLY A 258 13.12 13.41 -6.25
C GLY A 258 11.66 13.47 -6.69
N HIS A 259 11.17 12.43 -7.36
CA HIS A 259 9.87 12.40 -8.00
C HIS A 259 8.72 12.22 -6.99
N GLU A 260 7.57 12.84 -7.23
CA GLU A 260 6.38 12.77 -6.35
C GLU A 260 5.87 11.34 -6.11
N ALA A 261 5.94 10.45 -7.12
CA ALA A 261 5.58 9.05 -6.96
C ALA A 261 6.35 8.33 -5.83
N PHE A 262 7.49 8.86 -5.38
CA PHE A 262 8.34 8.27 -4.35
C PHE A 262 8.24 8.98 -2.99
N THR A 263 7.07 9.54 -2.65
CA THR A 263 6.83 10.22 -1.36
C THR A 263 7.12 9.31 -0.16
N ALA A 264 6.69 8.04 -0.20
CA ALA A 264 6.97 7.07 0.86
C ALA A 264 8.48 6.83 1.05
N MET A 265 9.26 6.81 -0.04
CA MET A 265 10.72 6.68 0.04
C MET A 265 11.38 7.90 0.66
N ARG A 266 10.91 9.14 0.36
CA ARG A 266 11.41 10.36 0.99
C ARG A 266 11.09 10.41 2.49
N ALA A 267 9.86 10.08 2.87
CA ALA A 267 9.45 10.00 4.27
C ALA A 267 10.30 8.98 5.05
N ARG A 268 10.58 7.83 4.42
CA ARG A 268 11.45 6.80 5.00
C ARG A 268 12.90 7.27 5.10
N GLY A 269 13.43 7.88 4.04
CA GLY A 269 14.75 8.49 4.03
C GLY A 269 14.90 9.48 5.20
N ALA A 270 13.94 10.37 5.40
CA ALA A 270 13.94 11.30 6.53
C ALA A 270 13.96 10.59 7.89
N LYS A 271 13.09 9.61 8.11
CA LYS A 271 13.02 8.86 9.38
C LYS A 271 14.27 8.02 9.69
N SER A 272 15.05 7.69 8.67
CA SER A 272 16.22 6.81 8.76
C SER A 272 17.55 7.59 8.90
N THR A 273 17.50 8.92 8.90
CA THR A 273 18.67 9.79 8.88
C THR A 273 18.69 10.76 10.05
N ASP A 274 19.85 11.31 10.31
CA ASP A 274 20.09 12.25 11.39
C ASP A 274 20.00 13.71 10.92
N LEU A 275 20.25 13.95 9.61
CA LEU A 275 20.32 15.27 9.00
C LEU A 275 19.90 15.19 7.53
N ALA A 276 19.37 16.30 6.99
CA ALA A 276 18.97 16.39 5.59
C ALA A 276 19.76 17.48 4.83
N ILE A 277 20.25 17.14 3.63
CA ILE A 277 20.74 18.12 2.66
C ILE A 277 19.60 18.43 1.70
N LEU A 278 19.17 19.69 1.67
CA LEU A 278 18.16 20.16 0.73
C LEU A 278 18.86 20.80 -0.50
N VAL A 279 18.80 20.13 -1.64
CA VAL A 279 19.41 20.63 -2.88
C VAL A 279 18.39 21.46 -3.67
N VAL A 280 18.72 22.75 -3.89
CA VAL A 280 17.91 23.69 -4.65
C VAL A 280 18.73 24.28 -5.78
N ALA A 281 18.21 24.23 -7.01
CA ALA A 281 18.91 24.79 -8.15
C ALA A 281 18.74 26.31 -8.20
N ALA A 282 19.86 27.06 -8.32
CA ALA A 282 19.90 28.52 -8.32
C ALA A 282 19.22 29.16 -9.54
N ASP A 283 19.04 28.40 -10.62
CA ASP A 283 18.36 28.81 -11.86
C ASP A 283 16.86 28.60 -11.85
N ASP A 284 16.35 27.59 -11.10
CA ASP A 284 14.95 27.21 -11.10
C ASP A 284 14.17 27.80 -9.91
N GLY A 285 14.73 27.75 -8.71
CA GLY A 285 14.08 28.22 -7.49
C GLY A 285 13.44 27.11 -6.65
N VAL A 286 12.58 27.50 -5.70
CA VAL A 286 11.85 26.58 -4.85
C VAL A 286 10.65 26.01 -5.62
N MET A 287 10.64 24.70 -5.80
CA MET A 287 9.65 23.94 -6.54
C MET A 287 8.74 23.13 -5.59
N PRO A 288 7.55 22.63 -6.01
CA PRO A 288 6.63 21.91 -5.13
C PRO A 288 7.27 20.74 -4.39
N GLN A 289 8.10 19.94 -5.07
CA GLN A 289 8.80 18.81 -4.44
C GLN A 289 9.90 19.25 -3.45
N THR A 290 10.41 20.48 -3.59
CA THR A 290 11.32 21.09 -2.59
C THR A 290 10.56 21.38 -1.31
N VAL A 291 9.32 21.92 -1.42
CA VAL A 291 8.44 22.17 -0.26
C VAL A 291 8.05 20.86 0.42
N GLU A 292 7.74 19.82 -0.35
CA GLU A 292 7.46 18.49 0.16
C GLU A 292 8.67 17.92 0.94
N ALA A 293 9.88 18.06 0.39
CA ALA A 293 11.10 17.62 1.06
C ALA A 293 11.33 18.35 2.40
N ILE A 294 11.09 19.67 2.44
CA ILE A 294 11.15 20.46 3.68
C ILE A 294 10.14 19.91 4.71
N ASN A 295 8.91 19.65 4.28
CA ASN A 295 7.88 19.13 5.17
C ASN A 295 8.24 17.75 5.73
N HIS A 296 8.83 16.85 4.92
CA HIS A 296 9.31 15.55 5.40
C HIS A 296 10.46 15.68 6.39
N ALA A 297 11.42 16.56 6.14
CA ALA A 297 12.53 16.81 7.06
C ALA A 297 12.03 17.38 8.38
N LYS A 298 11.13 18.38 8.34
CA LYS A 298 10.51 18.96 9.54
C LYS A 298 9.64 17.95 10.31
N ALA A 299 8.86 17.09 9.61
CA ALA A 299 8.06 16.06 10.26
C ALA A 299 8.90 14.99 10.95
N ALA A 300 10.15 14.81 10.54
CA ALA A 300 11.12 13.92 11.15
C ALA A 300 12.06 14.65 12.15
N ASP A 301 11.85 15.94 12.39
CA ASP A 301 12.65 16.81 13.27
C ASP A 301 14.14 16.83 12.92
N LEU A 302 14.45 16.82 11.61
CA LEU A 302 15.82 16.79 11.12
C LEU A 302 16.39 18.22 10.94
N PRO A 303 17.63 18.48 11.38
CA PRO A 303 18.38 19.64 10.95
C PRO A 303 18.56 19.64 9.42
N ILE A 304 18.47 20.82 8.80
CA ILE A 304 18.56 20.97 7.34
C ILE A 304 19.76 21.82 6.99
N VAL A 305 20.62 21.32 6.09
CA VAL A 305 21.64 22.09 5.42
C VAL A 305 21.21 22.33 3.97
N VAL A 306 21.24 23.57 3.51
CA VAL A 306 20.79 23.93 2.16
C VAL A 306 21.97 24.01 1.20
N ALA A 307 21.93 23.19 0.15
CA ALA A 307 22.89 23.24 -0.95
C ALA A 307 22.27 23.98 -2.14
N VAL A 308 22.67 25.22 -2.38
CA VAL A 308 22.25 26.01 -3.54
C VAL A 308 23.10 25.62 -4.73
N ASN A 309 22.57 24.78 -5.60
CA ASN A 309 23.32 24.18 -6.70
C ASN A 309 23.19 24.94 -8.01
N LYS A 310 24.07 24.62 -8.98
CA LYS A 310 24.13 25.20 -10.33
C LYS A 310 24.52 26.69 -10.32
N VAL A 311 25.34 27.13 -9.36
CA VAL A 311 25.81 28.53 -9.30
C VAL A 311 26.76 28.89 -10.45
N ASP A 312 27.21 27.89 -11.22
CA ASP A 312 27.99 28.06 -12.43
C ASP A 312 27.20 28.59 -13.63
N LYS A 313 25.85 28.56 -13.57
CA LYS A 313 25.01 29.07 -14.63
C LYS A 313 24.89 30.60 -14.60
N PRO A 314 24.81 31.26 -15.77
CA PRO A 314 24.69 32.73 -15.83
C PRO A 314 23.35 33.25 -15.30
N GLU A 315 22.28 32.39 -15.27
CA GLU A 315 20.96 32.71 -14.74
C GLU A 315 20.84 32.46 -13.24
N ALA A 316 21.90 31.97 -12.58
CA ALA A 316 21.87 31.61 -11.17
C ALA A 316 21.58 32.83 -10.27
N GLN A 317 20.66 32.70 -9.35
CA GLN A 317 20.23 33.71 -8.38
C GLN A 317 20.19 33.15 -6.95
N PRO A 318 21.33 32.91 -6.29
CA PRO A 318 21.39 32.34 -4.95
C PRO A 318 20.63 33.16 -3.90
N ASP A 319 20.70 34.49 -3.94
CA ASP A 319 20.00 35.37 -2.99
C ASP A 319 18.46 35.25 -3.10
N LYS A 320 17.96 35.01 -4.29
CA LYS A 320 16.53 34.75 -4.49
C LYS A 320 16.11 33.46 -3.78
N ILE A 321 16.93 32.41 -3.84
CA ILE A 321 16.67 31.13 -3.17
C ILE A 321 16.64 31.32 -1.65
N ARG A 322 17.62 32.06 -1.09
CA ARG A 322 17.65 32.39 0.33
C ARG A 322 16.37 33.10 0.77
N GLY A 323 15.90 34.07 -0.03
CA GLY A 323 14.64 34.78 0.23
C GLY A 323 13.42 33.88 0.16
N GLN A 324 13.33 32.99 -0.84
CA GLN A 324 12.21 32.05 -0.98
C GLN A 324 12.16 31.02 0.17
N LEU A 325 13.30 30.47 0.59
CA LEU A 325 13.35 29.46 1.65
C LEU A 325 13.06 30.05 3.03
N THR A 326 13.29 31.36 3.21
CA THR A 326 12.88 32.06 4.45
C THR A 326 11.36 32.01 4.65
N GLU A 327 10.56 31.98 3.59
CA GLU A 327 9.10 31.80 3.69
C GLU A 327 8.69 30.45 4.29
N TYR A 328 9.59 29.46 4.20
CA TYR A 328 9.42 28.12 4.76
C TYR A 328 10.19 27.93 6.09
N GLU A 329 10.53 29.04 6.78
CA GLU A 329 11.23 29.03 8.08
C GLU A 329 12.68 28.51 8.03
N LEU A 330 13.26 28.40 6.84
CA LEU A 330 14.69 28.14 6.66
C LEU A 330 15.42 29.48 6.48
N VAL A 331 15.88 30.03 7.60
CA VAL A 331 16.50 31.34 7.64
C VAL A 331 18.05 31.20 7.60
N PRO A 332 18.75 31.77 6.59
CA PRO A 332 20.20 31.74 6.56
C PRO A 332 20.85 32.35 7.79
N GLU A 333 22.01 31.83 8.19
CA GLU A 333 22.82 32.43 9.26
C GLU A 333 23.15 33.91 8.99
N GLU A 334 23.35 34.28 7.72
CA GLU A 334 23.61 35.68 7.29
C GLU A 334 22.42 36.61 7.63
N TYR A 335 21.21 36.07 7.73
CA TYR A 335 19.98 36.81 8.10
C TYR A 335 19.62 36.64 9.57
N GLY A 336 20.49 36.01 10.37
CA GLY A 336 20.31 35.77 11.81
C GLY A 336 19.52 34.50 12.13
N GLY A 337 19.42 33.56 11.19
CA GLY A 337 18.88 32.23 11.40
C GLY A 337 19.92 31.21 11.86
N ASP A 338 19.54 29.95 11.81
CA ASP A 338 20.33 28.80 12.25
C ASP A 338 20.60 27.79 11.11
N THR A 339 20.13 28.07 9.90
CA THR A 339 20.27 27.17 8.76
C THR A 339 21.49 27.54 7.92
N MET A 340 22.38 26.58 7.68
CA MET A 340 23.55 26.76 6.81
C MET A 340 23.14 26.67 5.33
N PHE A 341 23.59 27.67 4.54
CA PHE A 341 23.38 27.73 3.09
C PHE A 341 24.75 27.75 2.39
N ILE A 342 24.99 26.74 1.56
CA ILE A 342 26.25 26.58 0.82
C ILE A 342 25.98 26.65 -0.67
N ASP A 343 26.69 27.55 -1.33
CA ASP A 343 26.62 27.74 -2.78
C ASP A 343 27.53 26.73 -3.47
N ILE A 344 26.97 25.84 -4.30
CA ILE A 344 27.72 24.75 -4.91
C ILE A 344 27.53 24.67 -6.44
N SER A 345 28.52 24.10 -7.11
CA SER A 345 28.37 23.58 -8.45
C SER A 345 28.75 22.09 -8.47
N ALA A 346 27.76 21.23 -8.41
CA ALA A 346 27.94 19.78 -8.51
C ALA A 346 28.61 19.34 -9.84
N LYS A 347 28.51 20.19 -10.88
CA LYS A 347 29.13 19.96 -12.18
C LYS A 347 30.63 20.21 -12.16
N ASN A 348 31.07 21.27 -11.50
CA ASN A 348 32.44 21.72 -11.45
C ASN A 348 33.19 21.24 -10.20
N GLY A 349 32.48 20.66 -9.23
CA GLY A 349 33.04 20.26 -7.94
C GLY A 349 33.31 21.41 -6.98
N THR A 350 32.77 22.63 -7.23
CA THR A 350 32.98 23.81 -6.40
C THR A 350 32.02 23.81 -5.22
N GLY A 351 32.49 24.15 -4.01
CA GLY A 351 31.66 24.27 -2.80
C GLY A 351 31.28 22.93 -2.17
N ILE A 352 31.81 21.80 -2.65
CA ILE A 352 31.46 20.48 -2.13
C ILE A 352 32.14 20.23 -0.79
N ASP A 353 33.39 20.54 -0.66
CA ASP A 353 34.13 20.36 0.59
C ASP A 353 33.53 21.24 1.70
N GLU A 354 33.16 22.48 1.37
CA GLU A 354 32.47 23.40 2.27
C GLU A 354 31.09 22.90 2.68
N LEU A 355 30.37 22.21 1.76
CA LEU A 355 29.09 21.56 2.08
C LEU A 355 29.28 20.41 3.06
N LEU A 356 30.29 19.57 2.86
CA LEU A 356 30.60 18.45 3.72
C LEU A 356 31.04 18.89 5.11
N GLU A 357 31.82 19.96 5.18
CA GLU A 357 32.21 20.63 6.44
C GLU A 357 30.97 21.18 7.16
N ALA A 358 30.07 21.89 6.47
CA ALA A 358 28.81 22.38 7.04
C ALA A 358 27.92 21.26 7.61
N VAL A 359 27.87 20.12 6.91
CA VAL A 359 27.13 18.94 7.39
C VAL A 359 27.69 18.40 8.71
N LEU A 360 29.03 18.27 8.80
CA LEU A 360 29.69 17.80 10.02
C LEU A 360 29.52 18.79 11.16
N LEU A 361 29.67 20.09 10.90
CA LEU A 361 29.49 21.15 11.90
C LEU A 361 28.04 21.17 12.42
N THR A 362 27.05 21.05 11.53
CA THR A 362 25.63 21.00 11.93
C THR A 362 25.37 19.75 12.77
N ALA A 363 25.93 18.60 12.39
CA ALA A 363 25.79 17.35 13.15
C ALA A 363 26.38 17.48 14.56
N ASP A 364 27.62 18.04 14.66
CA ASP A 364 28.28 18.20 15.96
C ASP A 364 27.62 19.27 16.86
N ALA A 365 27.00 20.30 16.26
CA ALA A 365 26.37 21.37 17.02
C ALA A 365 24.93 21.04 17.48
N SER A 366 24.20 20.26 16.70
CA SER A 366 22.76 20.05 16.91
C SER A 366 22.39 18.66 17.38
N LEU A 367 23.30 17.66 17.27
CA LEU A 367 23.00 16.24 17.48
C LEU A 367 24.03 15.58 18.40
N GLU A 368 23.56 14.69 19.27
CA GLU A 368 24.38 13.77 20.03
C GLU A 368 24.42 12.39 19.33
N LEU A 369 25.33 12.24 18.37
CA LEU A 369 25.43 11.01 17.56
C LEU A 369 26.32 10.00 18.23
N THR A 370 25.78 9.25 19.18
CA THR A 370 26.47 8.18 19.88
C THR A 370 25.75 6.85 19.68
N ALA A 371 26.48 5.74 19.72
CA ALA A 371 25.95 4.37 19.73
C ALA A 371 26.95 3.44 20.38
N ASN A 372 26.48 2.35 20.98
CA ASN A 372 27.35 1.29 21.49
C ASN A 372 27.70 0.31 20.34
N PRO A 373 28.96 0.20 19.91
CA PRO A 373 29.36 -0.76 18.88
C PRO A 373 29.45 -2.22 19.37
N ASP A 374 29.57 -2.45 20.67
CA ASP A 374 29.84 -3.77 21.26
C ASP A 374 28.58 -4.58 21.55
N MET A 375 27.38 -4.07 21.26
CA MET A 375 26.12 -4.78 21.41
C MET A 375 25.69 -5.51 20.12
N ASP A 376 24.65 -6.32 20.21
CA ASP A 376 24.01 -6.96 19.06
C ASP A 376 23.43 -5.90 18.11
N ALA A 377 23.62 -6.11 16.81
CA ALA A 377 23.26 -5.11 15.82
C ALA A 377 21.75 -4.87 15.74
N GLN A 378 21.41 -3.59 15.72
CA GLN A 378 20.09 -3.06 15.39
C GLN A 378 20.22 -2.13 14.21
N GLY A 379 19.27 -2.17 13.29
CA GLY A 379 19.34 -1.35 12.09
C GLY A 379 18.03 -1.33 11.32
N LEU A 380 18.09 -0.77 10.12
CA LEU A 380 16.94 -0.58 9.26
C LEU A 380 17.23 -1.07 7.84
N SER A 381 16.27 -1.79 7.25
CA SER A 381 16.29 -2.16 5.84
C SER A 381 15.89 -0.97 4.97
N ILE A 382 16.82 -0.47 4.16
CA ILE A 382 16.59 0.67 3.27
C ILE A 382 15.90 0.21 1.99
N GLU A 383 16.45 -0.85 1.39
CA GLU A 383 15.99 -1.41 0.15
C GLU A 383 16.26 -2.92 0.13
N ALA A 384 15.41 -3.66 -0.58
CA ALA A 384 15.61 -5.09 -0.74
C ALA A 384 15.17 -5.56 -2.13
N HIS A 385 15.93 -6.51 -2.67
CA HIS A 385 15.67 -7.08 -3.99
C HIS A 385 15.94 -8.58 -4.02
N LEU A 386 15.47 -9.22 -5.08
CA LEU A 386 15.69 -10.65 -5.33
C LEU A 386 16.75 -10.84 -6.43
N ASP A 387 17.97 -11.21 -6.05
CA ASP A 387 19.02 -11.55 -6.99
C ASP A 387 18.89 -13.02 -7.46
N ARG A 388 19.04 -13.26 -8.77
CA ARG A 388 18.87 -14.59 -9.37
C ARG A 388 19.87 -15.63 -8.86
N GLY A 389 21.07 -15.20 -8.46
CA GLY A 389 22.15 -16.10 -8.00
C GLY A 389 22.30 -16.17 -6.50
N ARG A 390 22.01 -15.07 -5.84
CA ARG A 390 22.28 -14.85 -4.40
C ARG A 390 21.02 -14.98 -3.55
N GLY A 391 19.82 -14.95 -4.15
CA GLY A 391 18.55 -14.97 -3.46
C GLY A 391 18.15 -13.57 -2.93
N PRO A 392 17.39 -13.50 -1.83
CA PRO A 392 17.03 -12.22 -1.22
C PRO A 392 18.28 -11.47 -0.72
N VAL A 393 18.39 -10.21 -1.11
CA VAL A 393 19.44 -9.28 -0.72
C VAL A 393 18.75 -8.04 -0.13
N SER A 394 19.20 -7.60 1.04
CA SER A 394 18.71 -6.37 1.68
C SER A 394 19.87 -5.43 1.94
N THR A 395 19.73 -4.18 1.54
CA THR A 395 20.62 -3.09 1.95
C THR A 395 20.12 -2.57 3.29
N VAL A 396 20.94 -2.66 4.30
CA VAL A 396 20.62 -2.22 5.66
C VAL A 396 21.61 -1.17 6.13
N ILE A 397 21.14 -0.25 6.97
CA ILE A 397 22.00 0.64 7.75
C ILE A 397 21.96 0.14 9.18
N VAL A 398 23.12 -0.16 9.73
CA VAL A 398 23.30 -0.48 11.15
C VAL A 398 23.17 0.83 11.95
N GLN A 399 22.26 0.89 12.89
CA GLN A 399 22.06 2.06 13.74
C GLN A 399 22.84 1.94 15.05
N ARG A 400 22.87 0.74 15.61
CA ARG A 400 23.56 0.40 16.88
C ARG A 400 24.18 -0.97 16.77
N GLY A 401 25.16 -1.24 17.60
CA GLY A 401 25.85 -2.54 17.63
C GLY A 401 26.68 -2.81 16.40
N THR A 402 27.20 -4.01 16.29
CA THR A 402 28.01 -4.47 15.14
C THR A 402 27.40 -5.73 14.56
N LEU A 403 27.02 -5.67 13.29
CA LEU A 403 26.53 -6.80 12.52
C LEU A 403 27.69 -7.62 11.99
N ARG A 404 27.67 -8.95 12.20
CA ARG A 404 28.73 -9.86 11.78
C ARG A 404 28.24 -10.97 10.87
N VAL A 405 29.11 -11.46 10.01
CA VAL A 405 28.84 -12.67 9.22
C VAL A 405 28.64 -13.85 10.17
N GLY A 406 27.52 -14.55 10.05
CA GLY A 406 27.14 -15.65 10.91
C GLY A 406 26.01 -15.34 11.88
N ASP A 407 25.68 -14.07 12.09
CA ASP A 407 24.60 -13.66 12.99
C ASP A 407 23.24 -14.14 12.51
N SER A 408 22.38 -14.50 13.46
CA SER A 408 20.98 -14.80 13.20
C SER A 408 20.19 -13.49 13.25
N ILE A 409 19.53 -13.15 12.16
CA ILE A 409 18.83 -11.85 12.00
C ILE A 409 17.36 -12.01 11.73
N VAL A 410 16.59 -11.03 12.19
CA VAL A 410 15.20 -10.79 11.83
C VAL A 410 15.11 -9.43 11.13
N VAL A 411 14.47 -9.41 9.97
CA VAL A 411 14.19 -8.16 9.25
C VAL A 411 12.71 -8.15 8.87
N GLY A 412 11.93 -7.33 9.57
CA GLY A 412 10.46 -7.34 9.42
C GLY A 412 9.87 -8.73 9.67
N GLY A 413 9.11 -9.25 8.71
CA GLY A 413 8.54 -10.60 8.71
C GLY A 413 9.49 -11.70 8.19
N ASN A 414 10.74 -11.36 7.90
CA ASN A 414 11.74 -12.27 7.35
C ASN A 414 12.83 -12.56 8.39
N PHE A 415 13.46 -13.71 8.27
CA PHE A 415 14.56 -14.12 9.14
C PHE A 415 15.62 -14.86 8.33
N GLY A 416 16.79 -14.97 8.90
CA GLY A 416 17.87 -15.73 8.27
C GLY A 416 19.16 -15.63 9.05
N ARG A 417 20.23 -16.20 8.47
CA ARG A 417 21.58 -16.07 9.00
C ARG A 417 22.42 -15.30 8.00
N VAL A 418 23.14 -14.29 8.45
CA VAL A 418 24.05 -13.51 7.61
C VAL A 418 25.10 -14.44 7.02
N ARG A 419 25.00 -14.71 5.73
CA ARG A 419 25.97 -15.56 5.02
C ARG A 419 27.11 -14.76 4.44
N ARG A 420 26.80 -13.54 4.00
CA ARG A 420 27.73 -12.64 3.35
C ARG A 420 27.23 -11.21 3.52
N MET A 421 28.14 -10.31 3.77
CA MET A 421 27.91 -8.87 3.71
C MET A 421 28.81 -8.25 2.66
N ILE A 422 28.30 -7.24 1.97
CA ILE A 422 28.99 -6.53 0.90
C ILE A 422 28.86 -5.05 1.15
N ASP A 423 29.96 -4.30 1.02
CA ASP A 423 29.94 -2.86 1.10
C ASP A 423 29.37 -2.22 -0.18
N GLU A 424 29.26 -0.91 -0.23
CA GLU A 424 28.80 -0.13 -1.38
C GLU A 424 29.74 -0.21 -2.59
N TRP A 425 30.98 -0.66 -2.39
CA TRP A 425 31.98 -0.83 -3.44
C TRP A 425 32.00 -2.25 -4.03
N GLY A 426 31.22 -3.15 -3.45
CA GLY A 426 31.13 -4.54 -3.86
C GLY A 426 32.17 -5.48 -3.21
N ASN A 427 32.88 -5.01 -2.17
CA ASN A 427 33.83 -5.83 -1.42
C ASN A 427 33.11 -6.60 -0.31
N ASP A 428 33.65 -7.78 0.02
CA ASP A 428 33.19 -8.54 1.17
C ASP A 428 33.67 -7.89 2.47
N VAL A 429 32.75 -7.75 3.43
CA VAL A 429 33.03 -7.27 4.78
C VAL A 429 32.57 -8.31 5.81
N GLU A 430 33.36 -8.49 6.85
CA GLU A 430 33.04 -9.47 7.91
C GLU A 430 32.19 -8.86 9.01
N GLU A 431 32.32 -7.55 9.25
CA GLU A 431 31.57 -6.81 10.26
C GLU A 431 31.20 -5.41 9.78
N ALA A 432 30.08 -4.89 10.26
CA ALA A 432 29.56 -3.58 9.99
C ALA A 432 29.09 -2.92 11.29
N GLY A 433 29.73 -1.83 11.66
CA GLY A 433 29.40 -1.04 12.86
C GLY A 433 28.33 0.00 12.63
N PRO A 434 28.05 0.87 13.62
CA PRO A 434 27.03 1.92 13.54
C PRO A 434 27.22 2.86 12.36
N SER A 435 26.09 3.27 11.77
CA SER A 435 25.98 4.13 10.57
C SER A 435 26.57 3.54 9.29
N CYS A 436 26.99 2.25 9.29
CA CYS A 436 27.55 1.62 8.10
C CYS A 436 26.44 1.01 7.23
N PRO A 437 26.35 1.35 5.93
CA PRO A 437 25.46 0.70 5.00
C PRO A 437 26.07 -0.58 4.47
N VAL A 438 25.34 -1.70 4.52
CA VAL A 438 25.79 -2.99 3.98
C VAL A 438 24.68 -3.74 3.30
N GLN A 439 25.03 -4.52 2.25
CA GLN A 439 24.13 -5.46 1.63
C GLN A 439 24.26 -6.82 2.30
N VAL A 440 23.18 -7.28 2.89
CA VAL A 440 23.10 -8.54 3.63
C VAL A 440 22.47 -9.63 2.77
N GLN A 441 23.07 -10.80 2.75
CA GLN A 441 22.59 -12.00 2.07
C GLN A 441 22.35 -13.13 3.08
N GLY A 442 21.28 -13.90 2.89
CA GLY A 442 20.98 -15.05 3.76
C GLY A 442 19.58 -15.06 4.35
N LEU A 443 18.77 -14.05 4.05
CA LEU A 443 17.36 -14.00 4.43
C LEU A 443 16.54 -15.06 3.69
N ASN A 444 15.41 -15.46 4.28
CA ASN A 444 14.46 -16.42 3.69
C ASN A 444 13.50 -15.77 2.67
N GLY A 445 13.37 -14.46 2.66
CA GLY A 445 12.51 -13.68 1.77
C GLY A 445 13.01 -12.26 1.63
N VAL A 446 12.37 -11.46 0.76
CA VAL A 446 12.67 -10.05 0.56
C VAL A 446 11.92 -9.25 1.63
N PRO A 447 12.61 -8.56 2.56
CA PRO A 447 11.95 -7.72 3.55
C PRO A 447 11.33 -6.47 2.92
N GLY A 448 10.41 -5.87 3.66
CA GLY A 448 9.86 -4.57 3.32
C GLY A 448 10.90 -3.45 3.51
N PRO A 449 10.82 -2.40 2.70
CA PRO A 449 11.65 -1.24 2.94
C PRO A 449 11.16 -0.51 4.21
N GLY A 450 12.09 -0.16 5.11
CA GLY A 450 11.80 0.39 6.43
C GLY A 450 11.57 -0.64 7.53
N ASP A 451 11.73 -1.94 7.23
CA ASP A 451 11.67 -2.99 8.24
C ASP A 451 12.88 -2.93 9.18
N ASN A 452 12.64 -3.06 10.48
CA ASN A 452 13.68 -3.10 11.49
C ASN A 452 14.48 -4.41 11.42
N LEU A 453 15.82 -4.28 11.42
CA LEU A 453 16.76 -5.38 11.56
C LEU A 453 17.16 -5.54 13.03
N LEU A 454 17.16 -6.78 13.49
CA LEU A 454 17.63 -7.19 14.82
C LEU A 454 18.50 -8.42 14.70
N VAL A 455 19.61 -8.44 15.41
CA VAL A 455 20.37 -9.66 15.70
C VAL A 455 19.74 -10.35 16.90
N VAL A 456 19.66 -11.67 16.86
CA VAL A 456 19.12 -12.51 17.94
C VAL A 456 20.03 -13.71 18.16
N GLU A 457 20.08 -14.20 19.38
CA GLU A 457 20.98 -15.30 19.76
C GLU A 457 20.70 -16.61 19.01
N ASP A 458 19.42 -16.94 18.73
CA ASP A 458 19.01 -18.24 18.18
C ASP A 458 18.10 -18.09 16.95
N ASP A 459 18.40 -18.85 15.90
CA ASP A 459 17.56 -18.98 14.69
C ASP A 459 16.10 -19.35 15.00
N ARG A 460 15.84 -20.01 16.14
CA ARG A 460 14.49 -20.36 16.56
C ARG A 460 13.71 -19.13 17.01
N VAL A 461 14.34 -18.26 17.78
CA VAL A 461 13.78 -16.97 18.22
C VAL A 461 13.52 -16.10 16.99
N ALA A 462 14.51 -15.99 16.09
CA ALA A 462 14.36 -15.28 14.82
C ALA A 462 13.10 -15.70 14.06
N ARG A 463 12.92 -17.01 13.91
CA ARG A 463 11.75 -17.57 13.20
C ARG A 463 10.42 -17.27 13.90
N GLN A 464 10.39 -17.31 15.22
CA GLN A 464 9.16 -17.03 15.98
C GLN A 464 8.74 -15.56 15.86
N ILE A 465 9.68 -14.63 16.00
CA ILE A 465 9.43 -13.20 15.84
C ILE A 465 8.93 -12.90 14.40
N ALA A 466 9.66 -13.37 13.39
CA ALA A 466 9.31 -13.19 11.99
C ALA A 466 7.91 -13.75 11.68
N ALA A 467 7.59 -14.96 12.16
CA ALA A 467 6.27 -15.58 11.93
C ALA A 467 5.13 -14.78 12.59
N GLN A 468 5.35 -14.19 13.77
CA GLN A 468 4.34 -13.35 14.42
C GLN A 468 4.15 -12.03 13.70
N ARG A 469 5.23 -11.35 13.26
CA ARG A 469 5.17 -10.14 12.46
C ARG A 469 4.44 -10.37 11.14
N ASP A 470 4.78 -11.43 10.40
CA ASP A 470 4.14 -11.82 9.15
C ASP A 470 2.65 -12.17 9.34
N ALA A 471 2.28 -12.86 10.42
CA ALA A 471 0.89 -13.14 10.74
C ALA A 471 0.09 -11.86 11.03
N ARG A 472 0.69 -10.90 11.75
CA ARG A 472 0.08 -9.59 12.02
C ARG A 472 -0.12 -8.79 10.73
N GLN A 473 0.90 -8.72 9.87
CA GLN A 473 0.84 -8.00 8.60
C GLN A 473 -0.23 -8.59 7.67
N ARG A 474 -0.30 -9.92 7.57
CA ARG A 474 -1.36 -10.61 6.80
C ARG A 474 -2.76 -10.33 7.34
N ALA A 475 -2.92 -10.33 8.67
CA ALA A 475 -4.21 -10.01 9.30
C ALA A 475 -4.64 -8.56 9.01
N ALA A 476 -3.71 -7.60 9.07
CA ALA A 476 -3.96 -6.20 8.74
C ALA A 476 -4.35 -6.02 7.27
N MET A 477 -3.66 -6.69 6.33
CA MET A 477 -4.00 -6.65 4.91
C MET A 477 -5.38 -7.27 4.64
N GLN A 478 -5.71 -8.37 5.30
CA GLN A 478 -7.03 -9.01 5.17
C GLN A 478 -8.16 -8.13 5.72
N ALA A 479 -7.91 -7.42 6.82
CA ALA A 479 -8.86 -6.47 7.38
C ALA A 479 -9.14 -5.30 6.43
N ARG A 480 -8.10 -4.77 5.77
CA ARG A 480 -8.24 -3.71 4.73
C ARG A 480 -9.02 -4.21 3.48
N LYS A 481 -8.76 -5.45 3.02
CA LYS A 481 -9.47 -6.05 1.87
C LYS A 481 -10.93 -6.43 2.17
N LYS A 482 -11.29 -6.65 3.43
CA LYS A 482 -12.66 -6.99 3.86
C LYS A 482 -13.56 -5.76 4.03
N LYS A 483 -13.50 -4.75 3.17
CA LYS A 483 -14.62 -3.82 3.00
C LYS A 483 -15.81 -4.62 2.45
N ARG A 484 -16.62 -5.21 3.35
CA ARG A 484 -17.88 -5.85 2.97
C ARG A 484 -18.77 -4.77 2.37
N VAL A 485 -19.34 -5.05 1.22
CA VAL A 485 -20.38 -4.24 0.59
C VAL A 485 -21.49 -4.04 1.61
N SER A 486 -21.63 -2.85 2.16
CA SER A 486 -22.78 -2.44 2.96
C SER A 486 -23.98 -2.31 2.03
N LEU A 487 -25.20 -2.48 2.57
CA LEU A 487 -26.43 -2.22 1.81
C LEU A 487 -26.52 -0.78 1.27
N GLU A 488 -25.81 0.17 1.91
CA GLU A 488 -25.69 1.56 1.44
C GLU A 488 -24.74 1.69 0.22
N ASN A 489 -23.76 0.80 0.11
CA ASN A 489 -22.87 0.71 -1.06
C ASN A 489 -23.42 -0.22 -2.14
N LEU A 490 -24.63 -0.79 -1.95
CA LEU A 490 -25.25 -1.68 -2.92
C LEU A 490 -25.59 -0.90 -4.21
N ASP A 491 -25.98 0.36 -4.11
CA ASP A 491 -26.20 1.22 -5.27
C ASP A 491 -24.91 1.55 -6.02
N GLN A 492 -23.76 1.63 -5.31
CA GLN A 492 -22.43 1.75 -5.93
C GLN A 492 -21.93 0.41 -6.48
N ALA A 493 -22.24 -0.71 -5.80
CA ALA A 493 -21.87 -2.03 -6.27
C ALA A 493 -22.78 -2.53 -7.42
N LEU A 494 -23.96 -1.95 -7.61
CA LEU A 494 -24.85 -2.16 -8.77
C LEU A 494 -24.50 -1.30 -9.97
N LYS A 495 -23.72 -0.22 -9.80
CA LYS A 495 -23.04 0.43 -10.91
C LYS A 495 -21.93 -0.53 -11.35
N GLU A 496 -22.05 -1.06 -12.54
CA GLU A 496 -21.00 -1.83 -13.21
C GLU A 496 -19.76 -0.93 -13.37
N THR A 497 -18.91 -0.83 -12.35
CA THR A 497 -17.60 -0.20 -12.46
C THR A 497 -16.69 -1.16 -13.22
N ASN A 498 -16.14 -0.69 -14.32
CA ASN A 498 -15.12 -1.44 -15.05
C ASN A 498 -13.81 -1.36 -14.25
N THR A 499 -13.30 -2.48 -13.78
CA THR A 499 -12.04 -2.53 -13.02
C THR A 499 -10.90 -3.03 -13.90
N LEU A 500 -9.80 -2.28 -13.93
CA LEU A 500 -8.55 -2.72 -14.54
C LEU A 500 -7.75 -3.51 -13.51
N ASN A 501 -7.64 -4.82 -13.71
CA ASN A 501 -6.89 -5.71 -12.84
C ASN A 501 -5.41 -5.71 -13.22
N LEU A 502 -4.54 -5.48 -12.25
CA LEU A 502 -3.09 -5.44 -12.44
C LEU A 502 -2.35 -6.41 -11.52
N ILE A 503 -1.25 -6.96 -12.01
CA ILE A 503 -0.24 -7.66 -11.23
C ILE A 503 1.08 -6.89 -11.39
N LEU A 504 1.66 -6.46 -10.26
CA LEU A 504 2.88 -5.66 -10.26
C LEU A 504 4.10 -6.51 -9.94
N LYS A 505 5.12 -6.42 -10.79
CA LYS A 505 6.44 -7.05 -10.55
C LYS A 505 7.53 -6.02 -10.74
N GLY A 506 8.39 -5.86 -9.74
CA GLY A 506 9.48 -4.89 -9.78
C GLY A 506 10.83 -5.50 -9.40
N ASP A 507 11.88 -4.75 -9.66
CA ASP A 507 13.26 -5.10 -9.34
C ASP A 507 13.51 -5.08 -7.83
N ASN A 508 12.91 -4.12 -7.12
CA ASN A 508 13.05 -3.96 -5.67
C ASN A 508 11.70 -3.68 -4.99
N ALA A 509 11.68 -3.81 -3.66
CA ALA A 509 10.47 -3.67 -2.87
C ALA A 509 9.94 -2.22 -2.85
N GLY A 510 10.84 -1.23 -2.84
CA GLY A 510 10.47 0.17 -2.86
C GLY A 510 9.83 0.62 -4.18
N SER A 511 10.36 0.16 -5.33
CA SER A 511 9.77 0.42 -6.65
C SER A 511 8.36 -0.13 -6.77
N VAL A 512 8.12 -1.35 -6.24
CA VAL A 512 6.79 -1.98 -6.24
C VAL A 512 5.81 -1.20 -5.37
N GLU A 513 6.23 -0.75 -4.19
CA GLU A 513 5.43 0.07 -3.29
C GLU A 513 5.06 1.42 -3.93
N ALA A 514 6.04 2.10 -4.52
CA ALA A 514 5.82 3.38 -5.20
C ALA A 514 4.86 3.27 -6.40
N LEU A 515 5.00 2.18 -7.19
CA LEU A 515 4.07 1.88 -8.28
C LEU A 515 2.65 1.66 -7.77
N GLU A 516 2.49 0.83 -6.74
CA GLU A 516 1.17 0.57 -6.13
C GLU A 516 0.52 1.87 -5.66
N GLU A 517 1.27 2.70 -4.92
CA GLU A 517 0.75 3.96 -4.40
C GLU A 517 0.39 4.94 -5.53
N ALA A 518 1.23 5.06 -6.55
CA ALA A 518 0.99 5.95 -7.68
C ALA A 518 -0.24 5.51 -8.50
N LEU A 519 -0.37 4.21 -8.76
CA LEU A 519 -1.49 3.66 -9.54
C LEU A 519 -2.83 3.76 -8.80
N LEU A 520 -2.84 3.59 -7.48
CA LEU A 520 -4.04 3.74 -6.66
C LEU A 520 -4.48 5.20 -6.47
N LYS A 521 -3.63 6.17 -6.79
CA LYS A 521 -3.95 7.61 -6.79
C LYS A 521 -4.52 8.11 -8.12
N ILE A 522 -4.56 7.27 -9.16
CA ILE A 522 -5.12 7.66 -10.45
C ILE A 522 -6.64 7.72 -10.33
N GLU A 523 -7.18 8.94 -10.42
CA GLU A 523 -8.63 9.20 -10.45
C GLU A 523 -8.98 9.69 -11.87
N VAL A 524 -9.72 8.89 -12.62
CA VAL A 524 -10.19 9.24 -13.98
C VAL A 524 -11.68 9.56 -13.96
N ASP A 525 -12.50 8.65 -13.46
CA ASP A 525 -13.98 8.78 -13.36
C ASP A 525 -14.48 7.70 -12.38
N ASP A 526 -15.64 7.93 -11.75
CA ASP A 526 -16.31 6.97 -10.85
C ASP A 526 -16.72 5.65 -11.55
N GLU A 527 -16.68 5.58 -12.88
CA GLU A 527 -17.06 4.40 -13.68
C GLU A 527 -15.92 3.39 -13.86
N VAL A 528 -14.67 3.78 -13.57
CA VAL A 528 -13.47 2.94 -13.76
C VAL A 528 -12.59 2.98 -12.52
N ASP A 529 -11.95 1.86 -12.19
CA ASP A 529 -11.08 1.74 -11.01
C ASP A 529 -9.89 0.81 -11.31
N VAL A 530 -8.79 0.99 -10.56
CA VAL A 530 -7.61 0.11 -10.60
C VAL A 530 -7.65 -0.86 -9.45
N ASN A 531 -7.52 -2.14 -9.76
CA ASN A 531 -7.45 -3.20 -8.75
C ASN A 531 -6.12 -3.96 -8.86
N ILE A 532 -5.29 -3.87 -7.84
CA ILE A 532 -4.02 -4.59 -7.77
C ILE A 532 -4.27 -5.94 -7.08
N ILE A 533 -4.21 -7.02 -7.88
CA ILE A 533 -4.47 -8.39 -7.44
C ILE A 533 -3.29 -8.95 -6.66
N ASP A 534 -2.09 -8.80 -7.22
CA ASP A 534 -0.85 -9.30 -6.63
C ASP A 534 0.31 -8.35 -6.91
N ARG A 535 1.29 -8.36 -6.01
CA ARG A 535 2.52 -7.59 -6.14
C ARG A 535 3.71 -8.41 -5.65
N GLY A 536 4.87 -8.18 -6.22
CA GLY A 536 6.06 -8.89 -5.76
C GLY A 536 7.33 -8.42 -6.43
N VAL A 537 8.44 -8.78 -5.79
CA VAL A 537 9.80 -8.47 -6.25
C VAL A 537 10.34 -9.63 -7.08
N GLY A 538 11.12 -9.31 -8.10
CA GLY A 538 11.79 -10.27 -8.98
C GLY A 538 11.09 -10.49 -10.32
N ALA A 539 11.58 -11.46 -11.08
CA ALA A 539 11.11 -11.76 -12.44
C ALA A 539 9.64 -12.21 -12.48
N VAL A 540 9.00 -12.02 -13.64
CA VAL A 540 7.67 -12.58 -13.90
C VAL A 540 7.78 -14.09 -14.07
N THR A 541 7.06 -14.85 -13.26
CA THR A 541 7.05 -16.31 -13.25
C THR A 541 5.78 -16.87 -13.89
N GLN A 542 5.79 -18.17 -14.23
CA GLN A 542 4.61 -18.88 -14.73
C GLN A 542 3.40 -18.77 -13.76
N THR A 543 3.64 -18.80 -12.45
CA THR A 543 2.58 -18.64 -11.45
C THR A 543 1.89 -17.27 -11.56
N ASN A 544 2.64 -16.21 -11.87
CA ASN A 544 2.06 -14.89 -12.08
C ASN A 544 1.22 -14.84 -13.35
N VAL A 545 1.65 -15.52 -14.41
CA VAL A 545 0.89 -15.63 -15.67
C VAL A 545 -0.41 -16.40 -15.45
N SER A 546 -0.35 -17.56 -14.79
CA SER A 546 -1.57 -18.34 -14.46
C SER A 546 -2.55 -17.55 -13.58
N LEU A 547 -2.04 -16.75 -12.62
CA LEU A 547 -2.88 -15.87 -11.81
C LEU A 547 -3.50 -14.75 -12.65
N ALA A 548 -2.74 -14.14 -13.56
CA ALA A 548 -3.22 -13.10 -14.46
C ALA A 548 -4.31 -13.63 -15.40
N ALA A 549 -4.12 -14.81 -15.97
CA ALA A 549 -5.13 -15.49 -16.80
C ALA A 549 -6.43 -15.76 -16.03
N ALA A 550 -6.31 -16.23 -14.79
CA ALA A 550 -7.48 -16.52 -13.94
C ALA A 550 -8.27 -15.29 -13.49
N SER A 551 -7.64 -14.13 -13.48
CA SER A 551 -8.21 -12.88 -12.97
C SER A 551 -8.38 -11.79 -14.02
N ASP A 552 -8.17 -12.09 -15.28
CA ASP A 552 -8.20 -11.16 -16.41
C ASP A 552 -7.35 -9.89 -16.11
N ALA A 553 -6.10 -10.13 -15.72
CA ALA A 553 -5.20 -9.08 -15.28
C ALA A 553 -4.04 -8.85 -16.25
N VAL A 554 -3.58 -7.61 -16.33
CA VAL A 554 -2.35 -7.23 -17.05
C VAL A 554 -1.17 -7.28 -16.09
N ILE A 555 -0.04 -7.85 -16.52
CA ILE A 555 1.19 -7.87 -15.74
C ILE A 555 2.04 -6.66 -16.09
N VAL A 556 2.31 -5.82 -15.10
CA VAL A 556 3.24 -4.69 -15.19
C VAL A 556 4.59 -5.14 -14.63
N ALA A 557 5.60 -5.20 -15.47
CA ALA A 557 6.97 -5.62 -15.14
C ALA A 557 7.91 -4.41 -15.17
N PHE A 558 8.28 -3.91 -13.99
CA PHE A 558 9.11 -2.73 -13.82
C PHE A 558 10.56 -3.12 -13.55
N ASN A 559 11.46 -2.74 -14.45
CA ASN A 559 12.90 -3.10 -14.45
C ASN A 559 13.19 -4.61 -14.41
N VAL A 560 12.20 -5.47 -14.59
CA VAL A 560 12.33 -6.92 -14.56
C VAL A 560 11.91 -7.55 -15.89
N ARG A 561 12.26 -8.81 -16.08
CA ARG A 561 11.90 -9.60 -17.26
C ARG A 561 11.24 -10.90 -16.85
N SER A 562 10.59 -11.55 -17.78
CA SER A 562 10.03 -12.88 -17.58
C SER A 562 11.13 -13.94 -17.40
N GLU A 563 10.84 -14.95 -16.58
CA GLU A 563 11.72 -16.06 -16.30
C GLU A 563 11.19 -17.37 -16.89
N GLY A 564 12.11 -18.21 -17.36
CA GLY A 564 11.78 -19.53 -17.90
C GLY A 564 10.82 -19.47 -19.07
N LYS A 565 9.67 -20.15 -18.97
CA LYS A 565 8.63 -20.24 -20.00
C LYS A 565 7.47 -19.26 -19.80
N ALA A 566 7.59 -18.33 -18.87
CA ALA A 566 6.49 -17.43 -18.53
C ALA A 566 6.00 -16.60 -19.75
N THR A 567 6.91 -16.21 -20.66
CA THR A 567 6.53 -15.49 -21.89
C THR A 567 5.77 -16.38 -22.87
N GLU A 568 6.17 -17.68 -23.00
CA GLU A 568 5.48 -18.64 -23.86
C GLU A 568 4.06 -18.88 -23.33
N GLU A 569 3.92 -19.14 -22.02
CA GLU A 569 2.64 -19.35 -21.35
C GLU A 569 1.74 -18.11 -21.40
N ALA A 570 2.30 -16.90 -21.25
CA ALA A 570 1.54 -15.66 -21.40
C ALA A 570 0.93 -15.51 -22.80
N ASN A 571 1.68 -15.88 -23.86
CA ASN A 571 1.19 -15.86 -25.22
C ASN A 571 0.11 -16.93 -25.46
N GLU A 572 0.24 -18.12 -24.85
CA GLU A 572 -0.73 -19.21 -24.97
C GLU A 572 -2.04 -18.88 -24.24
N GLU A 573 -1.95 -18.28 -23.05
CA GLU A 573 -3.11 -17.89 -22.22
C GLU A 573 -3.69 -16.51 -22.59
N GLY A 574 -3.04 -15.77 -23.51
CA GLY A 574 -3.46 -14.43 -23.93
C GLY A 574 -3.26 -13.34 -22.87
N VAL A 575 -2.32 -13.55 -21.94
CA VAL A 575 -1.99 -12.58 -20.88
C VAL A 575 -1.02 -11.53 -21.42
N GLU A 576 -1.34 -10.27 -21.24
CA GLU A 576 -0.47 -9.16 -21.60
C GLU A 576 0.58 -8.90 -20.52
N ILE A 577 1.86 -8.89 -20.89
CA ILE A 577 2.98 -8.50 -20.03
C ILE A 577 3.59 -7.23 -20.61
N ARG A 578 3.50 -6.12 -19.86
CA ARG A 578 4.09 -4.84 -20.23
C ARG A 578 5.36 -4.59 -19.44
N TYR A 579 6.44 -4.19 -20.14
CA TYR A 579 7.76 -3.96 -19.56
C TYR A 579 8.08 -2.47 -19.54
N TYR A 580 8.42 -1.94 -18.36
CA TYR A 580 8.75 -0.54 -18.17
C TYR A 580 10.07 -0.39 -17.43
N SER A 581 10.70 0.75 -17.61
CA SER A 581 11.91 1.16 -16.87
C SER A 581 11.77 2.57 -16.28
N VAL A 582 10.68 3.27 -16.58
CA VAL A 582 10.38 4.61 -16.06
C VAL A 582 8.95 4.62 -15.55
N ILE A 583 8.74 5.07 -14.31
CA ILE A 583 7.44 5.02 -13.61
C ILE A 583 6.36 5.86 -14.29
N TYR A 584 6.73 6.99 -14.89
CA TYR A 584 5.79 7.86 -15.62
C TYR A 584 5.08 7.15 -16.77
N GLN A 585 5.81 6.32 -17.51
CA GLN A 585 5.25 5.55 -18.63
C GLN A 585 4.20 4.55 -18.15
N VAL A 586 4.39 3.97 -16.96
CA VAL A 586 3.38 3.07 -16.37
C VAL A 586 2.11 3.84 -16.05
N ILE A 587 2.26 5.00 -15.39
CA ILE A 587 1.13 5.85 -14.98
C ILE A 587 0.35 6.32 -16.20
N GLU A 588 1.04 6.87 -17.22
CA GLU A 588 0.43 7.35 -18.46
C GLU A 588 -0.32 6.24 -19.21
N ASP A 589 0.29 5.06 -19.35
CA ASP A 589 -0.33 3.92 -20.04
C ASP A 589 -1.55 3.38 -19.29
N VAL A 590 -1.51 3.31 -17.96
CA VAL A 590 -2.62 2.85 -17.13
C VAL A 590 -3.75 3.89 -17.16
N GLU A 591 -3.44 5.18 -17.07
CA GLU A 591 -4.43 6.26 -17.21
C GLU A 591 -5.10 6.24 -18.57
N ALA A 592 -4.33 6.04 -19.64
CA ALA A 592 -4.87 5.90 -20.99
C ALA A 592 -5.76 4.65 -21.14
N ALA A 593 -5.38 3.54 -20.50
CA ALA A 593 -6.19 2.32 -20.48
C ALA A 593 -7.53 2.52 -19.75
N LEU A 594 -7.52 3.20 -18.59
CA LEU A 594 -8.74 3.55 -17.85
C LEU A 594 -9.66 4.46 -18.65
N LYS A 595 -9.11 5.50 -19.30
CA LYS A 595 -9.89 6.38 -20.20
C LYS A 595 -10.51 5.60 -21.35
N GLY A 596 -9.79 4.61 -21.90
CA GLY A 596 -10.30 3.71 -22.95
C GLY A 596 -11.42 2.77 -22.50
N MET A 597 -11.55 2.52 -21.19
CA MET A 597 -12.61 1.68 -20.61
C MET A 597 -13.89 2.45 -20.28
N LEU A 598 -13.89 3.78 -20.37
CA LEU A 598 -15.06 4.62 -20.13
C LEU A 598 -16.14 4.34 -21.16
N LYS A 599 -17.40 4.33 -20.71
CA LYS A 599 -18.55 4.21 -21.62
C LYS A 599 -18.61 5.44 -22.53
N PRO A 600 -18.85 5.29 -23.85
CA PRO A 600 -18.95 6.40 -24.76
C PRO A 600 -20.11 7.31 -24.36
N VAL A 601 -19.88 8.60 -24.35
CA VAL A 601 -20.93 9.62 -24.18
C VAL A 601 -21.48 10.00 -25.54
N TYR A 602 -22.78 9.89 -25.68
CA TYR A 602 -23.48 10.32 -26.90
C TYR A 602 -24.11 11.68 -26.68
N GLU A 603 -23.71 12.68 -27.49
CA GLU A 603 -24.35 13.96 -27.50
C GLU A 603 -25.33 14.04 -28.66
N GLU A 604 -26.45 14.72 -28.43
CA GLU A 604 -27.43 15.01 -29.47
C GLU A 604 -26.90 16.12 -30.35
N ARG A 605 -26.77 15.84 -31.65
CA ARG A 605 -26.42 16.82 -32.65
C ARG A 605 -27.63 17.10 -33.54
N ASP A 606 -28.12 18.34 -33.51
CA ASP A 606 -29.20 18.77 -34.35
C ASP A 606 -28.79 18.71 -35.83
N LEU A 607 -29.59 18.02 -36.65
CA LEU A 607 -29.40 17.91 -38.09
C LEU A 607 -30.19 18.98 -38.82
N GLY A 608 -31.42 19.21 -38.41
CA GLY A 608 -32.30 20.21 -39.04
C GLY A 608 -33.74 20.07 -38.59
N ALA A 609 -34.56 21.01 -39.03
CA ALA A 609 -35.99 21.02 -38.74
C ALA A 609 -36.84 21.08 -40.00
N ALA A 610 -38.03 20.47 -39.93
CA ALA A 610 -39.02 20.50 -41.01
C ALA A 610 -40.43 20.71 -40.44
N GLU A 611 -41.24 21.54 -41.12
CA GLU A 611 -42.60 21.82 -40.75
C GLU A 611 -43.57 20.92 -41.55
N ILE A 612 -44.55 20.28 -40.90
CA ILE A 612 -45.60 19.47 -41.55
C ILE A 612 -46.64 20.41 -42.16
N ARG A 613 -46.68 20.46 -43.48
CA ARG A 613 -47.68 21.28 -44.22
C ARG A 613 -48.90 20.54 -44.64
N GLN A 614 -48.78 19.23 -44.95
CA GLN A 614 -49.90 18.41 -45.40
C GLN A 614 -49.70 16.96 -44.86
N ILE A 615 -50.81 16.25 -44.68
CA ILE A 615 -50.81 14.86 -44.28
C ILE A 615 -51.56 14.03 -45.32
N PHE A 616 -50.90 13.02 -45.84
CA PHE A 616 -51.45 12.08 -46.81
C PHE A 616 -51.65 10.72 -46.18
N LYS A 617 -52.78 10.09 -46.49
CA LYS A 617 -53.10 8.74 -45.99
C LYS A 617 -52.90 7.71 -47.10
N ALA A 618 -51.94 6.83 -46.94
CA ALA A 618 -51.64 5.79 -47.91
C ALA A 618 -51.95 4.41 -47.31
N SER A 619 -52.74 3.57 -47.99
CA SER A 619 -53.16 2.27 -47.46
C SER A 619 -52.02 1.28 -47.21
N ALA A 620 -50.88 1.46 -47.83
CA ALA A 620 -49.71 0.56 -47.70
C ALA A 620 -48.70 0.96 -46.60
N VAL A 621 -48.58 2.28 -46.29
CA VAL A 621 -47.50 2.82 -45.42
C VAL A 621 -48.03 3.70 -44.27
N GLY A 622 -49.34 3.88 -44.16
CA GLY A 622 -49.93 4.69 -43.07
C GLY A 622 -50.00 6.19 -43.41
N LEU A 623 -49.68 7.04 -42.44
CA LEU A 623 -49.65 8.50 -42.60
C LEU A 623 -48.30 8.95 -43.16
N ILE A 624 -48.36 9.79 -44.19
CA ILE A 624 -47.18 10.42 -44.76
C ILE A 624 -47.25 11.91 -44.43
N ALA A 625 -46.28 12.44 -43.77
CA ALA A 625 -46.13 13.87 -43.52
C ALA A 625 -45.48 14.54 -44.72
N GLY A 626 -46.20 15.43 -45.37
CA GLY A 626 -45.65 16.34 -46.39
C GLY A 626 -45.05 17.55 -45.69
N CYS A 627 -43.74 17.62 -45.68
CA CYS A 627 -42.96 18.58 -44.89
C CYS A 627 -42.14 19.52 -45.77
N MET A 628 -41.88 20.71 -45.25
CA MET A 628 -40.89 21.65 -45.79
C MET A 628 -39.71 21.73 -44.80
N VAL A 629 -38.48 21.48 -45.27
CA VAL A 629 -37.28 21.62 -44.43
C VAL A 629 -36.98 23.10 -44.21
N THR A 630 -37.07 23.54 -42.96
CA THR A 630 -36.92 24.96 -42.54
C THR A 630 -35.46 25.30 -42.19
N THR A 631 -34.75 24.38 -41.56
CA THR A 631 -33.34 24.55 -41.19
C THR A 631 -32.56 23.25 -41.42
N GLY A 632 -31.23 23.37 -41.70
CA GLY A 632 -30.33 22.23 -41.81
C GLY A 632 -30.71 21.22 -42.90
N SER A 633 -30.61 19.93 -42.57
CA SER A 633 -31.02 18.82 -43.43
C SER A 633 -31.70 17.71 -42.61
N VAL A 634 -32.57 16.95 -43.25
CA VAL A 634 -33.27 15.84 -42.66
C VAL A 634 -32.83 14.54 -43.33
N LYS A 635 -32.41 13.56 -42.57
CA LYS A 635 -31.89 12.26 -43.07
C LYS A 635 -32.86 11.12 -42.75
N ARG A 636 -32.94 10.14 -43.66
CA ARG A 636 -33.67 8.91 -43.41
C ARG A 636 -33.00 8.10 -42.28
N GLY A 637 -33.78 7.64 -41.33
CA GLY A 637 -33.28 6.90 -40.17
C GLY A 637 -32.83 7.78 -39.01
N ALA A 638 -32.84 9.12 -39.18
CA ALA A 638 -32.51 10.04 -38.08
C ALA A 638 -33.60 9.98 -37.00
N LYS A 639 -33.19 10.18 -35.76
CA LYS A 639 -34.09 10.39 -34.63
C LYS A 639 -34.72 11.79 -34.76
N LEU A 640 -35.92 11.93 -34.25
CA LEU A 640 -36.62 13.20 -34.28
C LEU A 640 -37.44 13.45 -33.02
N ARG A 641 -37.60 14.72 -32.70
CA ARG A 641 -38.62 15.25 -31.80
C ARG A 641 -39.78 15.87 -32.62
N LEU A 642 -40.98 15.57 -32.20
CA LEU A 642 -42.14 16.24 -32.74
C LEU A 642 -42.60 17.34 -31.79
N VAL A 643 -42.64 18.56 -32.26
CA VAL A 643 -43.00 19.75 -31.46
C VAL A 643 -44.31 20.31 -32.02
N ARG A 644 -45.31 20.53 -31.14
CA ARG A 644 -46.61 21.12 -31.46
C ARG A 644 -46.85 22.32 -30.56
N ASP A 645 -47.10 23.49 -31.15
CA ASP A 645 -47.32 24.73 -30.40
C ASP A 645 -46.24 25.01 -29.32
N GLY A 646 -44.98 24.69 -29.63
CA GLY A 646 -43.84 24.86 -28.73
C GLY A 646 -43.69 23.76 -27.67
N ASN A 647 -44.54 22.74 -27.63
CA ASN A 647 -44.46 21.62 -26.70
C ASN A 647 -43.97 20.35 -27.42
N VAL A 648 -43.03 19.63 -26.80
CA VAL A 648 -42.55 18.36 -27.31
C VAL A 648 -43.61 17.29 -27.09
N ILE A 649 -44.17 16.76 -28.17
CA ILE A 649 -45.22 15.72 -28.17
C ILE A 649 -44.57 14.32 -28.01
N THR A 650 -43.51 14.07 -28.73
CA THR A 650 -42.69 12.88 -28.57
C THR A 650 -41.21 13.25 -28.69
N PRO A 651 -40.39 12.85 -27.72
CA PRO A 651 -38.96 13.16 -27.75
C PRO A 651 -38.15 12.20 -28.62
N ASP A 652 -38.65 10.99 -28.89
CA ASP A 652 -37.90 9.93 -29.55
C ASP A 652 -38.78 9.20 -30.59
N ALA A 653 -38.80 9.72 -31.78
CA ALA A 653 -39.37 9.04 -32.93
C ALA A 653 -38.31 8.94 -34.03
N THR A 654 -38.54 8.17 -35.08
CA THR A 654 -37.60 7.96 -36.18
C THR A 654 -38.23 8.22 -37.53
N ILE A 655 -37.43 8.71 -38.48
CA ILE A 655 -37.84 8.89 -39.90
C ILE A 655 -37.66 7.54 -40.59
N THR A 656 -38.76 6.81 -40.77
CA THR A 656 -38.75 5.47 -41.36
C THR A 656 -38.54 5.51 -42.87
N SER A 657 -39.15 6.52 -43.55
CA SER A 657 -39.01 6.70 -44.99
C SER A 657 -38.93 8.19 -45.29
N LEU A 658 -38.07 8.54 -46.25
CA LEU A 658 -37.89 9.91 -46.73
C LEU A 658 -37.94 9.93 -48.25
N ARG A 659 -38.86 10.72 -48.84
CA ARG A 659 -39.06 10.83 -50.27
C ARG A 659 -39.08 12.28 -50.70
N ARG A 660 -38.53 12.53 -51.89
CA ARG A 660 -38.69 13.81 -52.56
C ARG A 660 -39.41 13.56 -53.88
N GLU A 661 -40.59 14.17 -54.05
CA GLU A 661 -41.51 13.91 -55.19
C GLU A 661 -41.87 12.41 -55.29
N LYS A 662 -41.26 11.64 -56.17
CA LYS A 662 -41.49 10.18 -56.34
C LYS A 662 -40.30 9.33 -55.97
N ASP A 663 -39.14 9.93 -55.71
CA ASP A 663 -37.89 9.24 -55.47
C ASP A 663 -37.58 9.08 -53.97
N ASP A 664 -37.16 7.89 -53.58
CA ASP A 664 -36.63 7.64 -52.24
C ASP A 664 -35.23 8.31 -52.13
N VAL A 665 -35.06 9.16 -51.12
CA VAL A 665 -33.80 9.89 -50.87
C VAL A 665 -33.27 9.61 -49.50
N THR A 666 -31.95 9.74 -49.32
CA THR A 666 -31.28 9.56 -48.05
C THR A 666 -31.29 10.83 -47.21
N GLU A 667 -31.29 12.00 -47.85
CA GLU A 667 -31.21 13.29 -47.20
C GLU A 667 -31.95 14.36 -48.02
N VAL A 668 -32.59 15.33 -47.33
CA VAL A 668 -33.21 16.50 -47.91
C VAL A 668 -32.75 17.75 -47.21
N ALA A 669 -32.22 18.71 -47.95
CA ALA A 669 -31.69 19.97 -47.43
C ALA A 669 -32.77 21.04 -47.25
N LYS A 670 -32.42 22.11 -46.52
CA LYS A 670 -33.24 23.29 -46.30
C LYS A 670 -33.85 23.83 -47.58
N GLY A 671 -35.14 24.20 -47.54
CA GLY A 671 -35.89 24.86 -48.63
C GLY A 671 -36.54 23.88 -49.62
N TYR A 672 -36.39 22.56 -49.40
CA TYR A 672 -37.06 21.56 -50.25
C TYR A 672 -38.21 20.87 -49.53
N GLU A 673 -39.22 20.54 -50.30
CA GLU A 673 -40.35 19.75 -49.85
C GLU A 673 -40.01 18.25 -49.87
N CYS A 674 -40.53 17.54 -48.89
CA CYS A 674 -40.33 16.10 -48.80
C CYS A 674 -41.52 15.39 -48.11
N GLY A 675 -41.70 14.13 -48.44
CA GLY A 675 -42.64 13.24 -47.75
C GLY A 675 -41.93 12.34 -46.78
N MET A 676 -42.34 12.35 -45.53
CA MET A 676 -41.76 11.49 -44.47
C MET A 676 -42.77 10.54 -43.88
N VAL A 677 -42.34 9.32 -43.55
CA VAL A 677 -43.08 8.41 -42.71
C VAL A 677 -42.39 8.37 -41.37
N LEU A 678 -43.13 8.72 -40.34
CA LEU A 678 -42.61 8.77 -38.97
C LEU A 678 -43.04 7.49 -38.19
N SER A 679 -42.27 7.07 -37.25
CA SER A 679 -42.62 5.96 -36.35
C SER A 679 -43.76 6.33 -35.38
N TYR A 680 -44.06 7.63 -35.24
CA TYR A 680 -45.12 8.15 -34.40
C TYR A 680 -46.38 8.45 -35.25
N PRO A 681 -47.57 7.91 -34.90
CA PRO A 681 -48.75 7.97 -35.76
C PRO A 681 -49.61 9.24 -35.58
N ASP A 682 -49.52 9.95 -34.44
CA ASP A 682 -50.35 11.14 -34.16
C ASP A 682 -49.68 12.43 -34.61
N ILE A 683 -49.63 12.67 -35.93
CA ILE A 683 -49.05 13.84 -36.54
C ILE A 683 -50.17 14.82 -37.00
N GLN A 684 -49.92 16.11 -36.89
CA GLN A 684 -50.85 17.18 -37.30
C GLN A 684 -50.17 18.20 -38.23
N VAL A 685 -50.99 18.89 -39.01
CA VAL A 685 -50.48 19.98 -39.82
C VAL A 685 -50.07 21.15 -38.92
N GLY A 686 -48.87 21.67 -39.11
CA GLY A 686 -48.27 22.69 -38.28
C GLY A 686 -47.28 22.12 -37.22
N ASP A 687 -47.18 20.79 -37.10
CA ASP A 687 -46.15 20.20 -36.26
C ASP A 687 -44.73 20.45 -36.83
N GLU A 688 -43.78 20.74 -35.96
CA GLU A 688 -42.38 20.88 -36.30
C GLU A 688 -41.62 19.58 -35.96
N ILE A 689 -40.89 19.05 -36.94
CA ILE A 689 -40.00 17.90 -36.81
C ILE A 689 -38.59 18.42 -36.61
N GLN A 690 -38.00 18.16 -35.45
CA GLN A 690 -36.58 18.45 -35.17
C GLN A 690 -35.80 17.15 -35.27
N ALA A 691 -35.01 17.02 -36.33
CA ALA A 691 -34.19 15.84 -36.58
C ALA A 691 -32.83 15.99 -35.90
N TYR A 692 -32.39 14.95 -35.22
CA TYR A 692 -31.07 14.89 -34.53
C TYR A 692 -30.41 13.53 -34.73
N GLU A 693 -29.09 13.50 -34.53
CA GLU A 693 -28.31 12.27 -34.48
C GLU A 693 -27.55 12.21 -33.15
N MET A 694 -27.35 11.00 -32.64
CA MET A 694 -26.50 10.75 -31.48
C MET A 694 -25.09 10.57 -31.99
N VAL A 695 -24.20 11.47 -31.64
CA VAL A 695 -22.78 11.42 -32.01
C VAL A 695 -21.97 11.03 -30.80
N GLU A 696 -21.14 10.03 -30.97
CA GLU A 696 -20.19 9.61 -29.93
C GLU A 696 -19.13 10.70 -29.75
N VAL A 697 -19.01 11.21 -28.52
CA VAL A 697 -18.00 12.19 -28.15
C VAL A 697 -16.95 11.49 -27.27
N PRO A 698 -15.67 11.48 -27.68
CA PRO A 698 -14.62 10.93 -26.84
C PRO A 698 -14.50 11.75 -25.55
N ARG A 699 -14.51 11.09 -24.41
CA ARG A 699 -14.16 11.71 -23.12
C ARG A 699 -12.65 11.95 -23.11
N THR A 700 -12.23 13.21 -23.07
CA THR A 700 -10.83 13.62 -23.00
C THR A 700 -10.34 13.71 -21.58
#